data_8c98f59ca7def44589b3558d20a21411
#
_entry.id   8c98f59ca7def44589b3558d20a21411
#
_cell.length_a   1.000
_cell.length_b   1.000
_cell.length_c   1.000
_cell.angle_alpha   90.00
_cell.angle_beta   90.00
_cell.angle_gamma   90.00
#
_symmetry.space_group_name_H-M   'P 1'
#
loop_
_entity.id
_entity.type
_entity.pdbx_description
1 polymer ?
#
loop_
_entity_poly.entity_id
_entity_poly.type
_entity_poly.pdbx_seq_one_letter_code
_entity_poly.pdbx_strand_id
1 'polypeptide(L)'
;FRNSDSSSECKTGCGGDIFVQVFPKDFPASKEAVYPGGTPKMGTEINADGSVTFCIAAPGKTNVVMMGSWNDYTPAPEYVMNYQDYNGNRYFWLTLENLEKGKDYIYYYNVDGSINVGDPYAHLVLDPNNDQYIPNTVFPELPAYPSKKITGVPLAVFNSERDVYDWKVTDFKGVPQSDLIIYELLIRDFTGTEGKALGEGTVKGVISKLDYLKELGVNAIELLPIMEFAGNNSWGYNTNFYMAPDKAYGTPDDYRALIDGAHERGMAVILDIVFNQSDGAHPWYDMVRRNISPFYNGSAPHSYSVLNDWNQDCELVQQQWRDALDYWMTAYKVDGFRFDLVKGLGDNDSYGNTFDATTNTWGTPNDNNTNRFNVTRVARMKALHESMRLTNPDAYFINENLAGSEEEHDMARGGEINWANVNWNARNYVMGTGDTSLSRFYAPQDGNRIWGSTVSYAESHDEERVAYGTTSGSSVVKGDFTALCQRIGSMAAQMLLSPGAHMIWQFEEIANNQTTKNSAGNDTSPKKVSWDISSSPARQGLLATFKALCAIRADYPALFREDATSNVELSSSTARYISLTDRTSELYLVVNPASAKITESATIPFPTNPATGTTAFLSDSKYTMLAASTNVTPSMTANGLTLPAGTFAVYVSGPKSGIDDIITDSADTSRPVVVNDGGYIRVLSPHTSVAIFTLGGMSIPTGSRLSPGIYIVVVDSNAVKVAVM
;
A
#
# COMPACT_ATOMS: atom_id res chain seq x y z
N PHE A 1 -37.74 -26.03 12.13
CA PHE A 1 -38.94 -26.78 11.79
C PHE A 1 -39.22 -27.79 12.89
N ARG A 2 -40.45 -27.82 13.45
CA ARG A 2 -40.92 -28.92 14.28
C ARG A 2 -41.57 -29.96 13.39
N ASN A 3 -41.28 -31.22 13.65
CA ASN A 3 -42.00 -32.32 13.04
C ASN A 3 -43.45 -32.32 13.57
N SER A 4 -44.42 -32.84 12.81
CA SER A 4 -45.83 -32.84 13.16
C SER A 4 -46.14 -33.59 14.48
N ASP A 5 -45.25 -34.47 14.93
CA ASP A 5 -45.36 -35.23 16.19
C ASP A 5 -44.62 -34.55 17.36
N SER A 6 -44.02 -33.41 17.19
CA SER A 6 -43.23 -32.66 18.18
C SER A 6 -42.02 -33.43 18.77
N SER A 7 -41.64 -34.55 18.15
CA SER A 7 -40.61 -35.45 18.69
C SER A 7 -39.18 -35.06 18.31
N SER A 8 -39.00 -34.18 17.32
CA SER A 8 -37.68 -33.68 16.91
C SER A 8 -37.75 -32.21 16.48
N GLU A 9 -36.78 -31.44 16.94
CA GLU A 9 -36.54 -30.07 16.50
C GLU A 9 -35.34 -30.10 15.55
N CYS A 10 -35.47 -29.45 14.38
CA CYS A 10 -34.36 -29.27 13.50
C CYS A 10 -33.59 -28.00 13.95
N LYS A 11 -32.35 -28.19 14.36
CA LYS A 11 -31.45 -27.10 14.78
C LYS A 11 -30.24 -27.05 13.85
N THR A 12 -29.51 -25.94 13.88
CA THR A 12 -28.22 -25.85 13.20
C THR A 12 -27.26 -26.91 13.76
N GLY A 13 -26.23 -27.26 13.00
CA GLY A 13 -25.19 -28.19 13.45
C GLY A 13 -24.52 -27.80 14.77
N CYS A 14 -24.61 -26.54 15.18
CA CYS A 14 -24.12 -26.02 16.47
C CYS A 14 -25.20 -25.99 17.55
N GLY A 15 -26.40 -26.53 17.31
CA GLY A 15 -27.51 -26.56 18.27
C GLY A 15 -28.30 -25.26 18.39
N GLY A 16 -28.00 -24.25 17.57
CA GLY A 16 -28.74 -22.99 17.53
C GLY A 16 -30.10 -23.08 16.82
N ASP A 17 -30.94 -22.08 17.02
CA ASP A 17 -32.23 -22.00 16.34
C ASP A 17 -32.03 -21.66 14.85
N ILE A 18 -32.93 -22.23 14.01
CA ILE A 18 -32.99 -21.88 12.59
C ILE A 18 -34.10 -20.84 12.43
N PHE A 19 -33.71 -19.62 12.04
CA PHE A 19 -34.65 -18.56 11.74
C PHE A 19 -35.06 -18.63 10.26
N VAL A 20 -36.36 -18.82 10.02
CA VAL A 20 -36.92 -18.80 8.66
C VAL A 20 -37.84 -17.60 8.57
N GLN A 21 -37.52 -16.71 7.62
CA GLN A 21 -38.38 -15.58 7.32
C GLN A 21 -39.69 -16.08 6.67
N VAL A 22 -40.83 -15.76 7.26
CA VAL A 22 -42.15 -16.15 6.74
C VAL A 22 -42.83 -14.90 6.18
N PHE A 23 -43.06 -14.92 4.88
CA PHE A 23 -43.82 -13.88 4.20
C PHE A 23 -45.31 -14.26 4.14
N PRO A 24 -46.25 -13.32 4.32
CA PRO A 24 -47.66 -13.52 4.05
C PRO A 24 -47.90 -14.06 2.62
N LYS A 25 -48.94 -14.85 2.42
CA LYS A 25 -49.25 -15.47 1.12
C LYS A 25 -49.39 -14.44 -0.03
N ASP A 26 -49.92 -13.25 0.30
CA ASP A 26 -50.20 -12.19 -0.64
C ASP A 26 -49.14 -11.04 -0.51
N PHE A 27 -47.92 -11.36 -0.06
CA PHE A 27 -46.86 -10.38 0.06
C PHE A 27 -46.46 -9.85 -1.34
N PRO A 28 -46.31 -8.52 -1.49
CA PRO A 28 -46.03 -7.95 -2.82
C PRO A 28 -44.65 -8.36 -3.35
N ALA A 29 -44.53 -8.42 -4.66
CA ALA A 29 -43.26 -8.63 -5.35
C ALA A 29 -42.65 -7.28 -5.79
N SER A 30 -41.35 -7.29 -6.04
CA SER A 30 -40.63 -6.17 -6.65
C SER A 30 -41.26 -5.74 -7.98
N LYS A 31 -41.33 -4.43 -8.23
CA LYS A 31 -41.91 -3.84 -9.42
C LYS A 31 -40.83 -3.06 -10.18
N GLU A 32 -41.00 -3.04 -11.49
CA GLU A 32 -40.16 -2.19 -12.34
C GLU A 32 -40.44 -0.71 -12.08
N ALA A 33 -39.36 0.04 -11.82
CA ALA A 33 -39.42 1.50 -11.66
C ALA A 33 -38.03 2.09 -11.96
N VAL A 34 -38.02 3.33 -12.44
CA VAL A 34 -36.77 4.03 -12.75
C VAL A 34 -36.08 4.45 -11.47
N TYR A 35 -34.80 4.13 -11.36
CA TYR A 35 -33.92 4.57 -10.25
C TYR A 35 -33.91 6.10 -10.16
N PRO A 36 -33.93 6.70 -8.96
CA PRO A 36 -33.76 8.13 -8.78
C PRO A 36 -32.49 8.62 -9.46
N GLY A 37 -32.59 9.60 -10.38
CA GLY A 37 -31.45 10.04 -11.20
C GLY A 37 -31.18 9.20 -12.46
N GLY A 38 -31.91 8.11 -12.69
CA GLY A 38 -31.91 7.32 -13.92
C GLY A 38 -30.88 6.20 -14.03
N THR A 39 -29.64 6.42 -13.54
CA THR A 39 -28.56 5.41 -13.55
C THR A 39 -28.41 4.79 -12.18
N PRO A 40 -28.64 3.47 -12.02
CA PRO A 40 -28.46 2.80 -10.73
C PRO A 40 -27.03 2.91 -10.21
N LYS A 41 -26.90 3.23 -8.92
CA LYS A 41 -25.64 3.21 -8.18
C LYS A 41 -25.75 2.21 -7.03
N MET A 42 -24.86 1.27 -6.96
CA MET A 42 -24.84 0.26 -5.89
C MET A 42 -24.46 0.88 -4.54
N GLY A 43 -24.93 0.27 -3.45
CA GLY A 43 -24.72 0.75 -2.08
C GLY A 43 -25.78 1.77 -1.65
N THR A 44 -25.35 2.75 -0.88
CA THR A 44 -26.23 3.78 -0.28
C THR A 44 -25.94 5.17 -0.84
N GLU A 45 -26.98 5.92 -1.22
CA GLU A 45 -26.88 7.30 -1.67
C GLU A 45 -27.76 8.19 -0.79
N ILE A 46 -27.16 9.20 -0.16
CA ILE A 46 -27.88 10.22 0.63
C ILE A 46 -28.36 11.29 -0.33
N ASN A 47 -29.68 11.42 -0.48
CA ASN A 47 -30.29 12.39 -1.35
C ASN A 47 -30.27 13.81 -0.75
N ALA A 48 -30.43 14.82 -1.60
CA ALA A 48 -30.42 16.23 -1.19
C ALA A 48 -31.53 16.60 -0.19
N ASP A 49 -32.63 15.83 -0.15
CA ASP A 49 -33.72 16.00 0.82
C ASP A 49 -33.51 15.24 2.13
N GLY A 50 -32.38 14.53 2.28
CA GLY A 50 -32.03 13.73 3.45
C GLY A 50 -32.60 12.31 3.45
N SER A 51 -33.37 11.93 2.42
CA SER A 51 -33.75 10.53 2.22
C SER A 51 -32.51 9.71 1.79
N VAL A 52 -32.58 8.37 1.90
CA VAL A 52 -31.48 7.49 1.54
C VAL A 52 -31.94 6.43 0.57
N THR A 53 -31.29 6.34 -0.58
CA THR A 53 -31.54 5.30 -1.58
C THR A 53 -30.53 4.18 -1.40
N PHE A 54 -31.04 2.96 -1.21
CA PHE A 54 -30.29 1.71 -1.13
C PHE A 54 -30.41 0.98 -2.46
N CYS A 55 -29.31 0.42 -2.96
CA CYS A 55 -29.29 -0.26 -4.25
C CYS A 55 -28.35 -1.47 -4.25
N ILE A 56 -28.82 -2.61 -4.76
CA ILE A 56 -28.03 -3.82 -4.92
C ILE A 56 -28.22 -4.40 -6.32
N ALA A 57 -27.14 -4.78 -6.99
CA ALA A 57 -27.20 -5.56 -8.20
C ALA A 57 -27.42 -7.04 -7.88
N ALA A 58 -28.52 -7.62 -8.41
CA ALA A 58 -28.88 -9.01 -8.21
C ALA A 58 -29.35 -9.64 -9.54
N PRO A 59 -28.43 -9.96 -10.46
CA PRO A 59 -28.75 -10.56 -11.75
C PRO A 59 -29.54 -11.86 -11.63
N GLY A 60 -30.57 -12.01 -12.43
CA GLY A 60 -31.41 -13.22 -12.45
C GLY A 60 -32.35 -13.38 -11.25
N LYS A 61 -32.41 -12.42 -10.33
CA LYS A 61 -33.34 -12.40 -9.19
C LYS A 61 -34.65 -11.69 -9.54
N THR A 62 -35.70 -12.03 -8.81
CA THR A 62 -37.07 -11.54 -9.11
C THR A 62 -37.63 -10.66 -8.02
N ASN A 63 -37.18 -10.81 -6.79
CA ASN A 63 -37.70 -10.09 -5.64
C ASN A 63 -36.62 -9.82 -4.59
N VAL A 64 -36.56 -8.60 -4.06
CA VAL A 64 -35.71 -8.23 -2.94
C VAL A 64 -36.51 -7.43 -1.92
N VAL A 65 -36.37 -7.79 -0.65
CA VAL A 65 -36.98 -7.08 0.47
C VAL A 65 -35.88 -6.63 1.41
N MET A 66 -35.86 -5.36 1.76
CA MET A 66 -34.97 -4.85 2.79
C MET A 66 -35.49 -5.22 4.17
N MET A 67 -34.59 -5.74 4.99
CA MET A 67 -34.85 -6.16 6.37
C MET A 67 -33.94 -5.33 7.27
N GLY A 68 -34.48 -4.54 8.17
CA GLY A 68 -33.65 -3.62 8.95
C GLY A 68 -34.17 -3.30 10.34
N SER A 69 -33.30 -2.69 11.14
CA SER A 69 -33.58 -2.30 12.52
C SER A 69 -34.63 -1.20 12.66
N TRP A 70 -34.99 -0.51 11.57
CA TRP A 70 -36.04 0.52 11.55
C TRP A 70 -37.43 -0.02 11.88
N ASN A 71 -37.68 -1.31 11.64
CA ASN A 71 -38.97 -1.96 11.94
C ASN A 71 -38.79 -3.34 12.61
N ASP A 72 -37.70 -3.52 13.35
CA ASP A 72 -37.38 -4.75 14.07
C ASP A 72 -37.31 -5.97 13.15
N TYR A 73 -36.78 -5.78 11.93
CA TYR A 73 -36.57 -6.84 10.90
C TYR A 73 -37.88 -7.56 10.50
N THR A 74 -38.99 -6.87 10.59
CA THR A 74 -40.29 -7.43 10.19
C THR A 74 -40.54 -7.21 8.71
N PRO A 75 -40.88 -8.24 7.91
CA PRO A 75 -41.23 -8.02 6.51
C PRO A 75 -42.45 -7.14 6.39
N ALA A 76 -42.36 -6.08 5.59
CA ALA A 76 -43.49 -5.20 5.32
C ALA A 76 -43.48 -4.72 3.86
N PRO A 77 -44.66 -4.47 3.26
CA PRO A 77 -44.77 -4.11 1.85
C PRO A 77 -43.97 -2.89 1.42
N GLU A 78 -43.81 -1.93 2.30
CA GLU A 78 -43.06 -0.68 2.10
C GLU A 78 -41.54 -0.90 1.97
N TYR A 79 -41.02 -2.07 2.37
CA TYR A 79 -39.61 -2.44 2.25
C TYR A 79 -39.33 -3.38 1.07
N VAL A 80 -40.32 -3.65 0.23
CA VAL A 80 -40.10 -4.35 -1.04
C VAL A 80 -39.44 -3.39 -2.01
N MET A 81 -38.25 -3.76 -2.49
CA MET A 81 -37.48 -2.92 -3.39
C MET A 81 -38.07 -2.91 -4.79
N ASN A 82 -38.01 -1.75 -5.46
CA ASN A 82 -38.23 -1.68 -6.90
C ASN A 82 -37.05 -2.30 -7.65
N TYR A 83 -37.20 -2.57 -8.95
CA TYR A 83 -36.06 -2.93 -9.78
C TYR A 83 -36.01 -2.12 -11.07
N GLN A 84 -34.79 -2.00 -11.59
CA GLN A 84 -34.51 -1.48 -12.93
C GLN A 84 -33.50 -2.40 -13.61
N ASP A 85 -33.80 -2.79 -14.85
CA ASP A 85 -32.81 -3.45 -15.71
C ASP A 85 -31.98 -2.36 -16.41
N TYR A 86 -30.67 -2.41 -16.26
CA TYR A 86 -29.74 -1.44 -16.81
C TYR A 86 -28.46 -2.13 -17.28
N ASN A 87 -28.03 -1.87 -18.51
CA ASN A 87 -26.84 -2.50 -19.12
C ASN A 87 -26.76 -4.03 -18.94
N GLY A 88 -27.90 -4.72 -19.10
CA GLY A 88 -27.98 -6.18 -18.99
C GLY A 88 -28.01 -6.74 -17.57
N ASN A 89 -27.95 -5.92 -16.55
CA ASN A 89 -28.00 -6.29 -15.16
C ASN A 89 -29.29 -5.80 -14.50
N ARG A 90 -29.75 -6.51 -13.47
CA ARG A 90 -30.89 -6.10 -12.66
C ARG A 90 -30.44 -5.49 -11.35
N TYR A 91 -30.90 -4.27 -11.10
CA TYR A 91 -30.64 -3.51 -9.88
C TYR A 91 -31.94 -3.38 -9.09
N PHE A 92 -31.90 -3.74 -7.82
CA PHE A 92 -33.00 -3.52 -6.88
C PHE A 92 -32.67 -2.28 -6.05
N TRP A 93 -33.66 -1.40 -5.88
CA TRP A 93 -33.47 -0.16 -5.17
C TRP A 93 -34.70 0.25 -4.36
N LEU A 94 -34.46 0.94 -3.22
CA LEU A 94 -35.51 1.50 -2.37
C LEU A 94 -34.99 2.78 -1.72
N THR A 95 -35.82 3.83 -1.73
CA THR A 95 -35.55 5.06 -0.98
C THR A 95 -36.31 5.05 0.33
N LEU A 96 -35.59 5.21 1.44
CA LEU A 96 -36.15 5.36 2.78
C LEU A 96 -36.11 6.83 3.19
N GLU A 97 -37.24 7.32 3.68
CA GLU A 97 -37.39 8.65 4.25
C GLU A 97 -37.26 8.62 5.78
N ASN A 98 -36.93 9.78 6.38
CA ASN A 98 -36.98 9.98 7.83
C ASN A 98 -36.02 9.09 8.64
N LEU A 99 -34.90 8.63 8.07
CA LEU A 99 -33.83 8.04 8.84
C LEU A 99 -33.17 9.13 9.70
N GLU A 100 -32.98 8.84 10.99
CA GLU A 100 -32.34 9.77 11.93
C GLU A 100 -30.86 9.94 11.57
N LYS A 101 -30.44 11.20 11.45
CA LYS A 101 -29.05 11.55 11.12
C LYS A 101 -28.11 11.05 12.23
N GLY A 102 -26.99 10.41 11.84
CA GLY A 102 -25.98 9.90 12.75
C GLY A 102 -26.35 8.65 13.54
N LYS A 103 -27.52 8.05 13.27
CA LYS A 103 -27.96 6.81 13.89
C LYS A 103 -27.58 5.59 13.08
N ASP A 104 -27.11 4.55 13.75
CA ASP A 104 -26.82 3.26 13.14
C ASP A 104 -28.11 2.48 12.82
N TYR A 105 -28.25 2.08 11.56
CA TYR A 105 -29.29 1.20 11.08
C TYR A 105 -28.68 -0.08 10.54
N ILE A 106 -28.98 -1.20 11.19
CA ILE A 106 -28.51 -2.54 10.82
C ILE A 106 -29.48 -3.12 9.82
N TYR A 107 -29.00 -3.63 8.68
CA TYR A 107 -29.87 -4.16 7.63
C TYR A 107 -29.20 -5.27 6.81
N TYR A 108 -30.05 -5.98 6.06
CA TYR A 108 -29.68 -6.97 5.07
C TYR A 108 -30.76 -7.06 3.99
N TYR A 109 -30.45 -7.75 2.92
CA TYR A 109 -31.39 -8.03 1.85
C TYR A 109 -31.88 -9.47 1.92
N ASN A 110 -33.20 -9.67 1.88
CA ASN A 110 -33.82 -10.98 1.62
C ASN A 110 -34.14 -11.08 0.15
N VAL A 111 -33.46 -11.98 -0.55
CA VAL A 111 -33.55 -12.17 -1.99
C VAL A 111 -34.37 -13.41 -2.29
N ASP A 112 -35.38 -13.27 -3.17
CA ASP A 112 -36.33 -14.32 -3.59
C ASP A 112 -36.97 -15.09 -2.43
N GLY A 113 -37.15 -14.42 -1.28
CA GLY A 113 -37.82 -14.97 -0.09
C GLY A 113 -37.01 -16.00 0.72
N SER A 114 -35.80 -16.34 0.29
CA SER A 114 -35.05 -17.45 0.93
C SER A 114 -33.54 -17.21 1.12
N ILE A 115 -32.96 -16.21 0.48
CA ILE A 115 -31.53 -15.92 0.54
C ILE A 115 -31.34 -14.62 1.28
N ASN A 116 -30.65 -14.66 2.41
CA ASN A 116 -30.29 -13.46 3.17
C ASN A 116 -28.84 -13.10 2.91
N VAL A 117 -28.57 -11.85 2.52
CA VAL A 117 -27.22 -11.35 2.24
C VAL A 117 -27.06 -9.93 2.77
N GLY A 118 -25.84 -9.58 3.20
CA GLY A 118 -25.47 -8.20 3.49
C GLY A 118 -25.43 -7.33 2.24
N ASP A 119 -25.05 -6.08 2.42
CA ASP A 119 -24.78 -5.17 1.31
C ASP A 119 -23.31 -5.30 0.90
N PRO A 120 -22.99 -5.66 -0.36
CA PRO A 120 -21.60 -5.73 -0.82
C PRO A 120 -20.87 -4.38 -0.81
N TYR A 121 -21.61 -3.27 -0.65
CA TYR A 121 -21.10 -1.89 -0.57
C TYR A 121 -21.18 -1.30 0.86
N ALA A 122 -21.33 -2.15 1.87
CA ALA A 122 -21.38 -1.69 3.26
C ALA A 122 -20.07 -1.05 3.70
N HIS A 123 -20.15 0.07 4.43
CA HIS A 123 -19.00 0.77 5.04
C HIS A 123 -18.72 0.32 6.48
N LEU A 124 -19.62 -0.44 7.08
CA LEU A 124 -19.44 -1.18 8.32
C LEU A 124 -20.29 -2.45 8.26
N VAL A 125 -19.72 -3.54 8.72
CA VAL A 125 -20.35 -4.85 8.68
C VAL A 125 -20.36 -5.47 10.07
N LEU A 126 -21.41 -6.18 10.43
CA LEU A 126 -21.46 -6.99 11.64
C LEU A 126 -21.28 -8.47 11.28
N ASP A 127 -20.26 -9.10 11.84
CA ASP A 127 -20.00 -10.54 11.70
C ASP A 127 -20.71 -11.31 12.82
N PRO A 128 -21.60 -12.27 12.49
CA PRO A 128 -22.35 -13.04 13.49
C PRO A 128 -21.50 -13.89 14.42
N ASN A 129 -20.26 -14.21 14.02
CA ASN A 129 -19.41 -15.17 14.71
C ASN A 129 -18.25 -14.52 15.45
N ASN A 130 -17.69 -13.41 14.94
CA ASN A 130 -16.39 -12.89 15.36
C ASN A 130 -16.46 -11.57 16.12
N ASP A 131 -17.45 -10.71 15.89
CA ASP A 131 -17.56 -9.38 16.51
C ASP A 131 -17.61 -9.43 18.05
N GLN A 132 -18.21 -10.48 18.62
CA GLN A 132 -18.31 -10.69 20.07
C GLN A 132 -16.94 -10.77 20.78
N TYR A 133 -15.87 -11.04 20.04
CA TYR A 133 -14.51 -11.15 20.57
C TYR A 133 -13.70 -9.85 20.42
N ILE A 134 -14.22 -8.85 19.68
CA ILE A 134 -13.54 -7.55 19.50
C ILE A 134 -13.66 -6.76 20.80
N PRO A 135 -12.54 -6.38 21.45
CA PRO A 135 -12.60 -5.61 22.68
C PRO A 135 -13.21 -4.22 22.49
N ASN A 136 -14.01 -3.75 23.45
CA ASN A 136 -14.53 -2.37 23.44
C ASN A 136 -13.42 -1.30 23.45
N THR A 137 -12.19 -1.65 23.81
CA THR A 137 -11.03 -0.75 23.70
C THR A 137 -10.54 -0.57 22.26
N VAL A 138 -10.86 -1.51 21.38
CA VAL A 138 -10.54 -1.47 19.95
C VAL A 138 -11.68 -0.81 19.18
N PHE A 139 -12.90 -1.31 19.37
CA PHE A 139 -14.09 -0.73 18.74
C PHE A 139 -15.14 -0.40 19.81
N PRO A 140 -15.12 0.80 20.39
CA PRO A 140 -16.16 1.26 21.29
C PRO A 140 -17.51 1.32 20.58
N GLU A 141 -18.57 0.93 21.28
CA GLU A 141 -19.94 1.07 20.78
C GLU A 141 -20.25 0.34 19.46
N LEU A 142 -19.50 -0.74 19.16
CA LEU A 142 -19.85 -1.60 18.02
C LEU A 142 -21.30 -2.09 18.22
N PRO A 143 -22.22 -1.85 17.25
CA PRO A 143 -23.59 -2.31 17.38
C PRO A 143 -23.66 -3.83 17.59
N ALA A 144 -24.50 -4.28 18.50
CA ALA A 144 -24.65 -5.71 18.77
C ALA A 144 -25.33 -6.42 17.59
N TYR A 145 -24.78 -7.55 17.18
CA TYR A 145 -25.42 -8.40 16.18
C TYR A 145 -26.80 -8.88 16.68
N PRO A 146 -27.90 -8.71 15.91
CA PRO A 146 -29.26 -9.05 16.33
C PRO A 146 -29.54 -10.56 16.25
N SER A 147 -28.81 -11.38 17.00
CA SER A 147 -28.84 -12.85 16.94
C SER A 147 -30.18 -13.49 17.21
N LYS A 148 -31.14 -12.75 17.82
CA LYS A 148 -32.53 -13.21 18.02
C LYS A 148 -33.42 -13.03 16.79
N LYS A 149 -32.94 -12.31 15.76
CA LYS A 149 -33.68 -11.98 14.52
C LYS A 149 -33.12 -12.66 13.30
N ILE A 150 -31.81 -12.76 13.21
CA ILE A 150 -31.08 -13.35 12.09
C ILE A 150 -29.82 -14.04 12.59
N THR A 151 -29.36 -15.08 11.91
CA THR A 151 -28.10 -15.78 12.22
C THR A 151 -27.35 -16.12 10.95
N GLY A 152 -26.02 -16.21 11.04
CA GLY A 152 -25.17 -16.75 9.97
C GLY A 152 -24.99 -15.87 8.76
N VAL A 153 -25.42 -14.62 8.80
CA VAL A 153 -25.30 -13.66 7.69
C VAL A 153 -24.59 -12.41 8.18
N PRO A 154 -23.51 -11.96 7.55
CA PRO A 154 -22.96 -10.63 7.82
C PRO A 154 -23.98 -9.52 7.50
N LEU A 155 -24.12 -8.55 8.37
CA LEU A 155 -25.11 -7.48 8.25
C LEU A 155 -24.45 -6.14 8.00
N ALA A 156 -25.01 -5.36 7.08
CA ALA A 156 -24.57 -4.01 6.83
C ALA A 156 -25.08 -3.04 7.91
N VAL A 157 -24.27 -2.03 8.23
CA VAL A 157 -24.66 -0.92 9.11
C VAL A 157 -24.56 0.39 8.35
N PHE A 158 -25.70 1.02 8.11
CA PHE A 158 -25.78 2.36 7.55
C PHE A 158 -25.82 3.41 8.65
N ASN A 159 -25.04 4.48 8.46
CA ASN A 159 -25.11 5.70 9.26
C ASN A 159 -24.74 6.87 8.35
N SER A 160 -25.59 7.88 8.27
CA SER A 160 -25.41 9.02 7.36
C SER A 160 -24.20 9.91 7.69
N GLU A 161 -23.59 9.74 8.84
CA GLU A 161 -22.40 10.48 9.26
C GLU A 161 -21.14 9.60 9.37
N ARG A 162 -21.22 8.35 8.93
CA ARG A 162 -20.10 7.42 9.06
C ARG A 162 -18.83 7.88 8.35
N ASP A 163 -18.97 8.54 7.22
CA ASP A 163 -17.84 9.00 6.41
C ASP A 163 -17.49 10.47 6.61
N VAL A 164 -18.09 11.10 7.65
CA VAL A 164 -17.76 12.49 8.03
C VAL A 164 -16.57 12.47 8.99
N TYR A 165 -15.47 13.09 8.59
CA TYR A 165 -14.27 13.23 9.41
C TYR A 165 -13.66 14.63 9.25
N ASP A 166 -13.16 15.21 10.34
CA ASP A 166 -12.53 16.55 10.33
C ASP A 166 -11.03 16.43 10.05
N TRP A 167 -10.69 16.42 8.77
CA TRP A 167 -9.31 16.26 8.29
C TRP A 167 -8.48 17.50 8.63
N LYS A 168 -7.33 17.30 9.26
CA LYS A 168 -6.33 18.34 9.51
C LYS A 168 -5.53 18.64 8.24
N VAL A 169 -5.19 17.61 7.47
CA VAL A 169 -4.48 17.73 6.20
C VAL A 169 -5.46 17.52 5.05
N THR A 170 -5.72 18.58 4.28
CA THR A 170 -6.71 18.57 3.20
C THR A 170 -6.10 18.53 1.81
N ASP A 171 -4.81 18.87 1.67
CA ASP A 171 -4.10 19.05 0.40
C ASP A 171 -2.73 18.33 0.39
N PHE A 172 -2.67 17.16 1.03
CA PHE A 172 -1.46 16.35 1.05
C PHE A 172 -0.94 16.09 -0.37
N LYS A 173 0.36 16.22 -0.52
CA LYS A 173 1.10 15.88 -1.74
C LYS A 173 2.21 14.92 -1.37
N GLY A 174 2.15 13.73 -1.93
CA GLY A 174 3.20 12.74 -1.83
C GLY A 174 4.46 13.15 -2.62
N VAL A 175 5.49 12.32 -2.53
CA VAL A 175 6.70 12.44 -3.34
C VAL A 175 6.46 11.86 -4.74
N PRO A 176 7.29 12.21 -5.75
CA PRO A 176 7.29 11.47 -7.01
C PRO A 176 7.44 9.96 -6.78
N GLN A 177 6.76 9.15 -7.58
CA GLN A 177 6.71 7.69 -7.44
C GLN A 177 8.12 7.04 -7.37
N SER A 178 9.09 7.56 -8.11
CA SER A 178 10.49 7.11 -8.08
C SER A 178 11.24 7.45 -6.78
N ASP A 179 10.72 8.37 -5.99
CA ASP A 179 11.35 8.82 -4.74
C ASP A 179 10.79 8.08 -3.52
N LEU A 180 9.83 7.15 -3.71
CA LEU A 180 9.22 6.40 -2.63
C LEU A 180 10.24 5.57 -1.85
N ILE A 181 10.19 5.70 -0.54
CA ILE A 181 10.75 4.77 0.45
C ILE A 181 9.56 4.30 1.28
N ILE A 182 9.08 3.11 0.94
CA ILE A 182 7.87 2.52 1.51
C ILE A 182 8.24 1.71 2.76
N TYR A 183 7.40 1.79 3.79
CA TYR A 183 7.44 0.89 4.92
C TYR A 183 6.20 0.01 4.91
N GLU A 184 6.36 -1.24 4.50
CA GLU A 184 5.30 -2.24 4.50
C GLU A 184 5.06 -2.74 5.92
N LEU A 185 3.81 -2.77 6.38
CA LEU A 185 3.47 -3.28 7.71
C LEU A 185 2.12 -3.98 7.77
N LEU A 186 2.04 -4.97 8.67
CA LEU A 186 0.81 -5.60 9.11
C LEU A 186 0.41 -5.01 10.46
N ILE A 187 -0.74 -4.34 10.54
CA ILE A 187 -1.22 -3.66 11.76
C ILE A 187 -1.19 -4.61 12.96
N ARG A 188 -1.68 -5.85 12.78
CA ARG A 188 -1.71 -6.89 13.80
C ARG A 188 -0.35 -7.16 14.44
N ASP A 189 0.68 -7.30 13.61
CA ASP A 189 2.01 -7.75 14.04
C ASP A 189 2.97 -6.58 14.32
N PHE A 190 2.60 -5.35 13.97
CA PHE A 190 3.46 -4.17 14.17
C PHE A 190 3.52 -3.72 15.64
N THR A 191 2.39 -3.81 16.37
CA THR A 191 2.34 -3.45 17.80
C THR A 191 1.74 -4.55 18.68
N GLY A 192 1.20 -5.62 18.08
CA GLY A 192 0.67 -6.77 18.80
C GLY A 192 1.76 -7.68 19.34
N THR A 193 1.40 -8.54 20.29
CA THR A 193 2.28 -9.59 20.82
C THR A 193 1.80 -10.97 20.40
N GLU A 194 2.72 -11.94 20.34
CA GLU A 194 2.41 -13.32 19.96
C GLU A 194 1.23 -13.88 20.78
N GLY A 195 0.22 -14.38 20.10
CA GLY A 195 -0.99 -14.95 20.71
C GLY A 195 -1.99 -13.94 21.29
N LYS A 196 -1.69 -12.64 21.17
CA LYS A 196 -2.56 -11.54 21.66
C LYS A 196 -2.77 -10.44 20.61
N ALA A 197 -2.82 -10.81 19.33
CA ALA A 197 -2.99 -9.84 18.25
C ALA A 197 -4.28 -9.02 18.41
N LEU A 198 -5.38 -9.66 18.80
CA LEU A 198 -6.64 -8.97 19.00
C LEU A 198 -6.59 -8.10 20.26
N GLY A 199 -6.76 -6.81 20.06
CA GLY A 199 -6.74 -5.79 21.12
C GLY A 199 -5.37 -5.14 21.39
N GLU A 200 -4.27 -5.69 20.86
CA GLU A 200 -2.93 -5.12 20.98
C GLU A 200 -2.41 -4.59 19.64
N GLY A 201 -2.47 -5.38 18.55
CA GLY A 201 -2.15 -4.95 17.20
C GLY A 201 -3.29 -4.13 16.60
N THR A 202 -3.27 -2.82 16.79
CA THR A 202 -4.36 -1.90 16.44
C THR A 202 -3.88 -0.71 15.64
N VAL A 203 -4.80 -0.03 14.97
CA VAL A 203 -4.54 1.25 14.27
C VAL A 203 -3.97 2.28 15.24
N LYS A 204 -4.50 2.38 16.46
CA LYS A 204 -3.96 3.29 17.51
C LYS A 204 -2.50 2.93 17.88
N GLY A 205 -2.18 1.64 17.86
CA GLY A 205 -0.81 1.18 18.02
C GLY A 205 0.10 1.73 16.93
N VAL A 206 -0.31 1.64 15.66
CA VAL A 206 0.45 2.19 14.52
C VAL A 206 0.58 3.71 14.63
N ILE A 207 -0.50 4.43 14.95
CA ILE A 207 -0.47 5.89 15.17
C ILE A 207 0.60 6.28 16.20
N SER A 208 0.74 5.50 17.28
CA SER A 208 1.75 5.75 18.32
C SER A 208 3.20 5.61 17.83
N LYS A 209 3.41 5.04 16.64
CA LYS A 209 4.71 4.79 16.02
C LYS A 209 4.99 5.65 14.77
N LEU A 210 4.08 6.54 14.39
CA LEU A 210 4.28 7.39 13.22
C LEU A 210 5.53 8.27 13.33
N ASP A 211 5.87 8.76 14.53
CA ASP A 211 7.11 9.52 14.74
C ASP A 211 8.35 8.66 14.53
N TYR A 212 8.33 7.39 14.94
CA TYR A 212 9.42 6.45 14.66
C TYR A 212 9.62 6.25 13.16
N LEU A 213 8.53 6.07 12.40
CA LEU A 213 8.59 5.91 10.94
C LEU A 213 9.09 7.19 10.27
N LYS A 214 8.63 8.35 10.71
CA LYS A 214 9.15 9.65 10.24
C LYS A 214 10.64 9.80 10.53
N GLU A 215 11.11 9.44 11.73
CA GLU A 215 12.51 9.48 12.10
C GLU A 215 13.36 8.45 11.35
N LEU A 216 12.79 7.30 10.94
CA LEU A 216 13.45 6.35 10.06
C LEU A 216 13.75 6.96 8.70
N GLY A 217 12.91 7.91 8.26
CA GLY A 217 13.04 8.64 7.01
C GLY A 217 12.25 8.05 5.85
N VAL A 218 11.29 7.15 6.13
CA VAL A 218 10.34 6.67 5.12
C VAL A 218 9.33 7.76 4.77
N ASN A 219 8.82 7.74 3.55
CA ASN A 219 7.88 8.74 3.05
C ASN A 219 6.55 8.13 2.57
N ALA A 220 6.39 6.83 2.72
CA ALA A 220 5.11 6.14 2.53
C ALA A 220 4.99 4.94 3.49
N ILE A 221 3.77 4.63 3.89
CA ILE A 221 3.39 3.43 4.64
C ILE A 221 2.52 2.59 3.72
N GLU A 222 2.88 1.32 3.51
CA GLU A 222 2.02 0.34 2.85
C GLU A 222 1.40 -0.58 3.89
N LEU A 223 0.08 -0.57 3.98
CA LEU A 223 -0.68 -1.41 4.90
C LEU A 223 -1.10 -2.70 4.19
N LEU A 224 -0.78 -3.87 4.77
CA LEU A 224 -1.42 -5.12 4.35
C LEU A 224 -2.94 -4.94 4.38
N PRO A 225 -3.71 -5.77 3.64
CA PRO A 225 -5.13 -5.50 3.41
C PRO A 225 -5.92 -5.24 4.70
N ILE A 226 -6.61 -4.11 4.74
CA ILE A 226 -7.39 -3.64 5.89
C ILE A 226 -8.90 -3.69 5.65
N MET A 227 -9.34 -4.13 4.47
CA MET A 227 -10.75 -4.34 4.16
C MET A 227 -11.29 -5.48 5.01
N GLU A 228 -12.55 -5.42 5.40
CA GLU A 228 -13.21 -6.43 6.26
C GLU A 228 -12.97 -7.84 5.74
N PHE A 229 -12.13 -8.58 6.43
CA PHE A 229 -11.73 -9.94 6.10
C PHE A 229 -12.47 -10.98 6.97
N ALA A 230 -12.35 -12.27 6.66
CA ALA A 230 -12.97 -13.32 7.43
C ALA A 230 -12.25 -13.56 8.77
N GLY A 231 -12.99 -13.43 9.86
CA GLY A 231 -12.49 -13.58 11.23
C GLY A 231 -11.79 -12.33 11.76
N ASN A 232 -11.12 -12.46 12.92
CA ASN A 232 -10.44 -11.34 13.58
C ASN A 232 -8.91 -11.45 13.56
N ASN A 233 -8.38 -12.42 12.82
CA ASN A 233 -6.95 -12.74 12.82
C ASN A 233 -6.53 -13.21 11.43
N SER A 234 -6.08 -12.28 10.60
CA SER A 234 -5.69 -12.54 9.22
C SER A 234 -4.54 -11.63 8.80
N TRP A 235 -3.94 -11.94 7.66
CA TRP A 235 -3.14 -11.00 6.87
C TRP A 235 -4.01 -10.06 6.03
N GLY A 236 -5.32 -10.37 5.88
CA GLY A 236 -6.28 -9.58 5.13
C GLY A 236 -6.61 -10.08 3.72
N TYR A 237 -5.86 -11.07 3.19
CA TYR A 237 -6.06 -11.58 1.81
C TYR A 237 -7.31 -12.44 1.62
N ASN A 238 -8.13 -12.58 2.64
CA ASN A 238 -9.43 -13.25 2.64
C ASN A 238 -10.58 -12.25 2.83
N THR A 239 -10.60 -11.22 1.99
CA THR A 239 -11.55 -10.11 2.01
C THR A 239 -12.98 -10.56 1.75
N ASN A 240 -13.93 -10.03 2.54
CA ASN A 240 -15.37 -10.19 2.34
C ASN A 240 -16.07 -8.89 1.91
N PHE A 241 -15.66 -7.73 2.44
CA PHE A 241 -16.28 -6.44 2.09
C PHE A 241 -15.22 -5.39 1.79
N TYR A 242 -15.23 -4.91 0.56
CA TYR A 242 -14.15 -4.09 0.01
C TYR A 242 -14.18 -2.62 0.44
N MET A 243 -15.33 -2.13 0.98
CA MET A 243 -15.49 -0.72 1.38
C MET A 243 -15.64 -0.57 2.90
N ALA A 244 -15.54 -1.63 3.67
CA ALA A 244 -15.55 -1.59 5.12
C ALA A 244 -14.13 -1.81 5.66
N PRO A 245 -13.60 -0.96 6.56
CA PRO A 245 -12.38 -1.25 7.28
C PRO A 245 -12.61 -2.36 8.32
N ASP A 246 -11.61 -3.20 8.52
CA ASP A 246 -11.72 -4.31 9.47
C ASP A 246 -11.77 -3.83 10.92
N LYS A 247 -12.78 -4.29 11.63
CA LYS A 247 -13.10 -3.90 13.01
C LYS A 247 -12.09 -4.41 14.06
N ALA A 248 -11.38 -5.48 13.73
CA ALA A 248 -10.39 -6.08 14.65
C ALA A 248 -9.21 -5.14 14.92
N TYR A 249 -8.96 -4.16 14.05
CA TYR A 249 -7.86 -3.21 14.19
C TYR A 249 -8.28 -1.85 14.73
N GLY A 250 -9.54 -1.43 14.59
CA GLY A 250 -10.02 -0.12 15.04
C GLY A 250 -11.33 0.32 14.41
N THR A 251 -11.74 1.53 14.77
CA THR A 251 -12.93 2.17 14.20
C THR A 251 -12.59 2.81 12.84
N PRO A 252 -13.58 3.12 11.98
CA PRO A 252 -13.38 3.90 10.77
C PRO A 252 -12.60 5.20 11.00
N ASP A 253 -12.87 5.90 12.11
CA ASP A 253 -12.17 7.14 12.45
C ASP A 253 -10.74 6.91 12.93
N ASP A 254 -10.42 5.77 13.53
CA ASP A 254 -9.04 5.40 13.84
C ASP A 254 -8.20 5.26 12.56
N TYR A 255 -8.76 4.66 11.50
CA TYR A 255 -8.07 4.56 10.21
C TYR A 255 -7.89 5.93 9.54
N ARG A 256 -8.90 6.81 9.59
CA ARG A 256 -8.77 8.18 9.10
C ARG A 256 -7.72 8.96 9.90
N ALA A 257 -7.69 8.78 11.22
CA ALA A 257 -6.68 9.40 12.08
C ALA A 257 -5.26 8.89 11.82
N LEU A 258 -5.10 7.62 11.43
CA LEU A 258 -3.82 7.06 10.97
C LEU A 258 -3.34 7.77 9.71
N ILE A 259 -4.21 7.89 8.71
CA ILE A 259 -3.86 8.51 7.43
C ILE A 259 -3.57 10.01 7.61
N ASP A 260 -4.44 10.72 8.32
CA ASP A 260 -4.25 12.14 8.63
C ASP A 260 -2.94 12.39 9.40
N GLY A 261 -2.65 11.53 10.40
CA GLY A 261 -1.41 11.59 11.17
C GLY A 261 -0.15 11.24 10.34
N ALA A 262 -0.25 10.37 9.34
CA ALA A 262 0.81 10.10 8.37
C ALA A 262 1.04 11.31 7.46
N HIS A 263 -0.04 11.91 6.94
CA HIS A 263 0.00 13.12 6.13
C HIS A 263 0.60 14.33 6.89
N GLU A 264 0.24 14.52 8.18
CA GLU A 264 0.88 15.55 9.03
C GLU A 264 2.41 15.41 9.09
N ARG A 265 2.94 14.20 8.88
CA ARG A 265 4.37 13.89 8.89
C ARG A 265 5.00 13.80 7.51
N GLY A 266 4.23 14.08 6.45
CA GLY A 266 4.68 14.00 5.06
C GLY A 266 4.87 12.58 4.57
N MET A 267 4.12 11.62 5.10
CA MET A 267 4.12 10.22 4.66
C MET A 267 2.79 9.89 3.97
N ALA A 268 2.86 9.33 2.77
CA ALA A 268 1.72 8.79 2.06
C ALA A 268 1.23 7.48 2.71
N VAL A 269 -0.03 7.11 2.46
CA VAL A 269 -0.57 5.81 2.85
C VAL A 269 -1.05 5.06 1.61
N ILE A 270 -0.50 3.87 1.40
CA ILE A 270 -0.79 2.95 0.32
C ILE A 270 -1.52 1.75 0.91
N LEU A 271 -2.60 1.31 0.29
CA LEU A 271 -3.31 0.10 0.72
C LEU A 271 -3.00 -1.07 -0.19
N ASP A 272 -2.69 -2.21 0.39
CA ASP A 272 -2.71 -3.49 -0.32
C ASP A 272 -4.18 -3.91 -0.54
N ILE A 273 -4.52 -4.24 -1.78
CA ILE A 273 -5.90 -4.57 -2.17
C ILE A 273 -5.97 -5.84 -3.00
N VAL A 274 -6.97 -6.69 -2.71
CA VAL A 274 -7.10 -8.05 -3.25
C VAL A 274 -8.25 -8.11 -4.23
N PHE A 275 -7.96 -8.07 -5.53
CA PHE A 275 -8.98 -8.17 -6.58
C PHE A 275 -9.01 -9.52 -7.31
N ASN A 276 -8.12 -10.45 -6.94
CA ASN A 276 -8.10 -11.79 -7.53
C ASN A 276 -9.20 -12.69 -6.96
N GLN A 277 -9.49 -12.61 -5.67
CA GLN A 277 -10.43 -13.49 -4.97
C GLN A 277 -11.18 -12.76 -3.86
N SER A 278 -12.27 -13.39 -3.37
CA SER A 278 -12.88 -13.05 -2.09
C SER A 278 -13.03 -14.28 -1.20
N ASP A 279 -13.33 -14.07 0.11
CA ASP A 279 -13.75 -15.16 0.96
C ASP A 279 -15.27 -15.44 0.81
N GLY A 280 -15.74 -16.52 1.45
CA GLY A 280 -17.06 -17.10 1.25
C GLY A 280 -18.23 -16.34 1.90
N ALA A 281 -17.96 -15.26 2.67
CA ALA A 281 -19.01 -14.42 3.26
C ALA A 281 -19.30 -13.14 2.45
N HIS A 282 -18.68 -12.98 1.27
CA HIS A 282 -19.05 -11.89 0.37
C HIS A 282 -20.51 -12.06 -0.09
N PRO A 283 -21.37 -11.00 -0.03
CA PRO A 283 -22.80 -11.11 -0.30
C PRO A 283 -23.14 -11.70 -1.68
N TRP A 284 -22.38 -11.42 -2.72
CA TRP A 284 -22.61 -11.99 -4.04
C TRP A 284 -22.26 -13.48 -4.13
N TYR A 285 -21.37 -13.98 -3.24
CA TYR A 285 -21.04 -15.40 -3.20
C TYR A 285 -22.21 -16.25 -2.71
N ASP A 286 -22.93 -15.76 -1.71
CA ASP A 286 -24.10 -16.44 -1.16
C ASP A 286 -25.41 -16.16 -1.93
N MET A 287 -25.51 -15.01 -2.61
CA MET A 287 -26.71 -14.59 -3.36
C MET A 287 -27.01 -15.52 -4.53
N VAL A 288 -25.99 -16.01 -5.19
CA VAL A 288 -26.09 -16.94 -6.30
C VAL A 288 -25.38 -18.23 -5.97
N ARG A 289 -25.77 -19.33 -6.61
CA ARG A 289 -25.09 -20.60 -6.40
C ARG A 289 -23.63 -20.45 -6.88
N ARG A 290 -22.69 -20.80 -6.02
CA ARG A 290 -21.25 -20.66 -6.18
C ARG A 290 -20.70 -21.14 -7.53
N ASN A 291 -21.26 -22.22 -8.08
CA ASN A 291 -20.85 -22.81 -9.36
C ASN A 291 -21.67 -22.35 -10.58
N ILE A 292 -22.59 -21.39 -10.43
CA ILE A 292 -23.42 -20.84 -11.53
C ILE A 292 -23.47 -19.31 -11.41
N SER A 293 -22.54 -18.72 -10.74
CA SER A 293 -22.49 -17.30 -10.46
C SER A 293 -22.00 -16.49 -11.66
N PRO A 294 -22.58 -15.34 -12.00
CA PRO A 294 -21.95 -14.42 -12.94
C PRO A 294 -20.71 -13.74 -12.34
N PHE A 295 -20.59 -13.70 -11.01
CA PHE A 295 -19.54 -12.96 -10.29
C PHE A 295 -18.27 -13.78 -10.06
N TYR A 296 -18.38 -15.11 -9.97
CA TYR A 296 -17.28 -16.01 -9.63
C TYR A 296 -17.09 -17.10 -10.66
N ASN A 297 -15.85 -17.50 -10.86
CA ASN A 297 -15.51 -18.74 -11.55
C ASN A 297 -15.69 -19.93 -10.59
N GLY A 298 -16.16 -21.06 -11.09
CA GLY A 298 -16.21 -22.30 -10.29
C GLY A 298 -14.84 -22.91 -10.03
N SER A 299 -13.86 -22.56 -10.88
CA SER A 299 -12.42 -22.74 -10.69
C SER A 299 -11.69 -21.60 -11.40
N ALA A 300 -10.53 -21.20 -10.88
CA ALA A 300 -9.75 -20.12 -11.50
C ALA A 300 -9.26 -20.51 -12.91
N PRO A 301 -9.27 -19.60 -13.89
CA PRO A 301 -8.70 -19.82 -15.21
C PRO A 301 -7.16 -19.78 -15.25
N HIS A 302 -6.51 -19.38 -14.15
CA HIS A 302 -5.07 -19.21 -13.96
C HIS A 302 -4.52 -20.11 -12.84
N SER A 303 -3.19 -20.26 -12.76
CA SER A 303 -2.53 -21.19 -11.81
C SER A 303 -2.54 -20.74 -10.35
N TYR A 304 -2.74 -19.46 -10.09
CA TYR A 304 -2.70 -18.88 -8.73
C TYR A 304 -4.10 -18.80 -8.12
N SER A 305 -4.76 -19.94 -8.01
CA SER A 305 -6.10 -20.04 -7.41
C SER A 305 -6.02 -19.96 -5.89
N VAL A 306 -6.66 -18.96 -5.33
CA VAL A 306 -6.81 -18.74 -3.89
C VAL A 306 -8.28 -18.48 -3.60
N LEU A 307 -8.84 -19.09 -2.53
CA LEU A 307 -10.24 -18.88 -2.11
C LEU A 307 -11.25 -18.96 -3.27
N ASN A 308 -12.13 -17.95 -3.40
CA ASN A 308 -13.15 -17.88 -4.43
C ASN A 308 -12.74 -16.88 -5.51
N ASP A 309 -12.40 -17.40 -6.66
CA ASP A 309 -11.90 -16.64 -7.79
C ASP A 309 -12.99 -15.76 -8.39
N TRP A 310 -12.72 -14.46 -8.54
CA TRP A 310 -13.62 -13.54 -9.20
C TRP A 310 -13.69 -13.82 -10.71
N ASN A 311 -14.88 -13.75 -11.27
CA ASN A 311 -15.03 -13.68 -12.73
C ASN A 311 -14.60 -12.27 -13.20
N GLN A 312 -13.38 -12.19 -13.67
CA GLN A 312 -12.74 -10.93 -14.09
C GLN A 312 -13.44 -10.28 -15.28
N ASP A 313 -14.27 -11.02 -16.02
CA ASP A 313 -15.02 -10.50 -17.17
C ASP A 313 -16.40 -9.96 -16.80
N CYS A 314 -16.81 -10.10 -15.55
CA CYS A 314 -18.06 -9.57 -15.03
C CYS A 314 -17.97 -8.06 -14.81
N GLU A 315 -18.75 -7.26 -15.56
CA GLU A 315 -18.75 -5.79 -15.43
C GLU A 315 -19.12 -5.31 -14.02
N LEU A 316 -20.01 -6.01 -13.30
CA LEU A 316 -20.36 -5.65 -11.93
C LEU A 316 -19.18 -5.84 -10.95
N VAL A 317 -18.34 -6.83 -11.19
CA VAL A 317 -17.12 -7.08 -10.41
C VAL A 317 -16.12 -5.94 -10.68
N GLN A 318 -15.88 -5.63 -11.94
CA GLN A 318 -15.00 -4.51 -12.30
C GLN A 318 -15.55 -3.16 -11.79
N GLN A 319 -16.86 -2.96 -11.78
CA GLN A 319 -17.47 -1.76 -11.21
C GLN A 319 -17.22 -1.69 -9.71
N GLN A 320 -17.38 -2.79 -8.96
CA GLN A 320 -17.09 -2.82 -7.53
C GLN A 320 -15.63 -2.45 -7.24
N TRP A 321 -14.68 -2.88 -8.09
CA TRP A 321 -13.27 -2.51 -7.92
C TRP A 321 -13.04 -1.01 -8.09
N ARG A 322 -13.59 -0.42 -9.16
CA ARG A 322 -13.49 1.03 -9.38
C ARG A 322 -14.12 1.81 -8.22
N ASP A 323 -15.30 1.38 -7.78
CA ASP A 323 -16.02 2.04 -6.68
C ASP A 323 -15.28 1.90 -5.34
N ALA A 324 -14.63 0.75 -5.08
CA ALA A 324 -13.82 0.54 -3.89
C ALA A 324 -12.58 1.46 -3.89
N LEU A 325 -11.86 1.55 -5.01
CA LEU A 325 -10.71 2.45 -5.14
C LEU A 325 -11.12 3.91 -4.93
N ASP A 326 -12.21 4.35 -5.57
CA ASP A 326 -12.75 5.70 -5.41
C ASP A 326 -13.15 5.99 -3.96
N TYR A 327 -13.84 5.05 -3.31
CA TYR A 327 -14.23 5.17 -1.91
C TYR A 327 -13.03 5.36 -0.96
N TRP A 328 -12.00 4.53 -1.07
CA TRP A 328 -10.81 4.65 -0.23
C TRP A 328 -10.04 5.95 -0.47
N MET A 329 -9.97 6.42 -1.72
CA MET A 329 -9.33 7.71 -2.05
C MET A 329 -10.15 8.92 -1.57
N THR A 330 -11.49 8.84 -1.61
CA THR A 330 -12.35 9.97 -1.24
C THR A 330 -12.69 10.02 0.23
N ALA A 331 -13.13 8.91 0.83
CA ALA A 331 -13.58 8.84 2.22
C ALA A 331 -12.43 8.69 3.22
N TYR A 332 -11.28 8.12 2.79
CA TYR A 332 -10.10 7.90 3.65
C TYR A 332 -8.86 8.65 3.18
N LYS A 333 -8.89 9.32 2.02
CA LYS A 333 -7.73 10.03 1.45
C LYS A 333 -6.49 9.15 1.28
N VAL A 334 -6.69 7.90 0.90
CA VAL A 334 -5.61 6.98 0.56
C VAL A 334 -4.87 7.48 -0.68
N ASP A 335 -3.53 7.39 -0.67
CA ASP A 335 -2.68 7.97 -1.70
C ASP A 335 -2.35 7.01 -2.85
N GLY A 336 -2.69 5.75 -2.69
CA GLY A 336 -2.44 4.74 -3.73
C GLY A 336 -2.73 3.32 -3.27
N PHE A 337 -2.50 2.37 -4.18
CA PHE A 337 -2.76 0.96 -3.92
C PHE A 337 -1.63 0.07 -4.44
N ARG A 338 -1.37 -1.01 -3.70
CA ARG A 338 -0.66 -2.18 -4.18
C ARG A 338 -1.68 -3.25 -4.52
N PHE A 339 -1.67 -3.73 -5.75
CA PHE A 339 -2.59 -4.75 -6.26
C PHE A 339 -1.97 -6.13 -6.08
N ASP A 340 -2.64 -6.94 -5.24
CA ASP A 340 -2.26 -8.32 -4.97
C ASP A 340 -2.49 -9.21 -6.19
N LEU A 341 -1.57 -10.13 -6.44
CA LEU A 341 -1.69 -11.23 -7.40
C LEU A 341 -2.21 -10.79 -8.77
N VAL A 342 -1.61 -9.74 -9.35
CA VAL A 342 -2.01 -9.17 -10.65
C VAL A 342 -2.05 -10.22 -11.76
N LYS A 343 -1.26 -11.29 -11.66
CA LYS A 343 -1.28 -12.42 -12.63
C LYS A 343 -2.65 -13.06 -12.80
N GLY A 344 -3.54 -12.96 -11.82
CA GLY A 344 -4.91 -13.46 -11.88
C GLY A 344 -5.93 -12.49 -12.51
N LEU A 345 -5.53 -11.26 -12.84
CA LEU A 345 -6.47 -10.20 -13.25
C LEU A 345 -6.67 -10.04 -14.77
N GLY A 346 -6.21 -10.99 -15.58
CA GLY A 346 -6.50 -11.03 -17.01
C GLY A 346 -7.94 -11.50 -17.32
N ASP A 347 -8.38 -11.37 -18.56
CA ASP A 347 -9.65 -11.97 -19.00
C ASP A 347 -9.57 -13.49 -18.91
N ASN A 348 -10.68 -14.13 -18.56
CA ASN A 348 -10.72 -15.58 -18.33
C ASN A 348 -10.17 -16.39 -19.52
N ASP A 349 -10.51 -16.01 -20.75
CA ASP A 349 -10.04 -16.69 -21.98
C ASP A 349 -8.56 -16.46 -22.29
N SER A 350 -7.97 -15.41 -21.73
CA SER A 350 -6.59 -15.01 -22.01
C SER A 350 -5.54 -15.99 -21.48
N TYR A 351 -5.90 -16.87 -20.55
CA TYR A 351 -5.03 -17.91 -20.00
C TYR A 351 -4.97 -19.19 -20.86
N GLY A 352 -5.82 -19.29 -21.88
CA GLY A 352 -5.80 -20.39 -22.85
C GLY A 352 -6.29 -21.73 -22.30
N ASN A 353 -7.10 -21.71 -21.24
CA ASN A 353 -7.76 -22.90 -20.69
C ASN A 353 -9.15 -23.10 -21.33
N THR A 354 -9.69 -24.33 -21.25
CA THR A 354 -11.02 -24.65 -21.76
C THR A 354 -12.07 -24.45 -20.67
N PHE A 355 -13.12 -23.70 -20.99
CA PHE A 355 -14.26 -23.49 -20.11
C PHE A 355 -15.32 -24.59 -20.29
N ASP A 356 -15.78 -25.21 -19.18
CA ASP A 356 -16.93 -26.12 -19.13
C ASP A 356 -18.16 -25.36 -18.56
N ALA A 357 -19.08 -25.00 -19.43
CA ALA A 357 -20.27 -24.25 -19.06
C ALA A 357 -21.26 -25.07 -18.20
N THR A 358 -21.15 -26.41 -18.18
CA THR A 358 -22.02 -27.27 -17.37
C THR A 358 -21.67 -27.18 -15.89
N THR A 359 -20.39 -27.09 -15.58
CA THR A 359 -19.85 -27.07 -14.21
C THR A 359 -19.41 -25.67 -13.79
N ASN A 360 -19.42 -24.71 -14.71
CA ASN A 360 -18.84 -23.35 -14.51
C ASN A 360 -17.37 -23.41 -14.07
N THR A 361 -16.60 -24.30 -14.70
CA THR A 361 -15.19 -24.49 -14.33
C THR A 361 -14.29 -24.35 -15.53
N TRP A 362 -13.07 -23.87 -15.26
CA TRP A 362 -11.96 -23.86 -16.22
C TRP A 362 -11.17 -25.17 -16.09
N GLY A 363 -10.57 -25.63 -17.19
CA GLY A 363 -9.65 -26.75 -17.18
C GLY A 363 -8.43 -26.47 -16.29
N THR A 364 -7.54 -27.47 -16.14
CA THR A 364 -6.34 -27.33 -15.32
C THR A 364 -5.47 -26.19 -15.81
N PRO A 365 -5.20 -25.16 -14.97
CA PRO A 365 -4.36 -24.05 -15.34
C PRO A 365 -2.92 -24.48 -15.64
N ASN A 366 -2.24 -23.70 -16.48
CA ASN A 366 -0.85 -23.91 -16.86
C ASN A 366 -0.01 -22.69 -16.44
N ASP A 367 1.02 -22.90 -15.63
CA ASP A 367 1.91 -21.86 -15.11
C ASP A 367 2.57 -21.05 -16.23
N ASN A 368 3.01 -21.72 -17.30
CA ASN A 368 3.63 -21.01 -18.43
C ASN A 368 2.64 -20.05 -19.11
N ASN A 369 1.38 -20.44 -19.22
CA ASN A 369 0.34 -19.59 -19.78
C ASN A 369 -0.01 -18.43 -18.85
N THR A 370 -0.09 -18.69 -17.55
CA THR A 370 -0.37 -17.65 -16.53
C THR A 370 0.76 -16.62 -16.44
N ASN A 371 2.02 -17.07 -16.54
CA ASN A 371 3.20 -16.21 -16.39
C ASN A 371 3.65 -15.51 -17.67
N ARG A 372 3.09 -15.90 -18.84
CA ARG A 372 3.43 -15.21 -20.11
C ARG A 372 2.85 -13.81 -20.16
N PHE A 373 3.36 -13.00 -21.08
CA PHE A 373 2.77 -11.70 -21.41
C PHE A 373 1.27 -11.84 -21.72
N ASN A 374 0.46 -11.04 -21.04
CA ASN A 374 -1.01 -11.07 -21.15
C ASN A 374 -1.54 -9.67 -21.45
N VAL A 375 -1.88 -9.42 -22.73
CA VAL A 375 -2.32 -8.11 -23.22
C VAL A 375 -3.62 -7.63 -22.55
N THR A 376 -4.52 -8.55 -22.19
CA THR A 376 -5.80 -8.19 -21.56
C THR A 376 -5.61 -7.79 -20.11
N ARG A 377 -4.69 -8.43 -19.40
CA ARG A 377 -4.27 -8.06 -18.05
C ARG A 377 -3.66 -6.65 -18.03
N VAL A 378 -2.73 -6.37 -18.92
CA VAL A 378 -2.13 -5.02 -19.07
C VAL A 378 -3.21 -3.97 -19.34
N ALA A 379 -4.13 -4.25 -20.27
CA ALA A 379 -5.22 -3.34 -20.60
C ALA A 379 -6.16 -3.08 -19.41
N ARG A 380 -6.44 -4.12 -18.60
CA ARG A 380 -7.30 -4.01 -17.40
C ARG A 380 -6.62 -3.18 -16.30
N MET A 381 -5.35 -3.45 -16.01
CA MET A 381 -4.61 -2.67 -15.01
C MET A 381 -4.52 -1.20 -15.44
N LYS A 382 -4.24 -0.93 -16.70
CA LYS A 382 -4.26 0.43 -17.24
C LYS A 382 -5.63 1.11 -17.09
N ALA A 383 -6.73 0.41 -17.36
CA ALA A 383 -8.08 0.95 -17.19
C ALA A 383 -8.42 1.28 -15.73
N LEU A 384 -7.96 0.44 -14.79
CA LEU A 384 -8.06 0.72 -13.35
C LEU A 384 -7.24 1.96 -12.97
N HIS A 385 -6.01 2.07 -13.46
CA HIS A 385 -5.17 3.22 -13.21
C HIS A 385 -5.75 4.53 -13.77
N GLU A 386 -6.30 4.49 -14.98
CA GLU A 386 -7.00 5.63 -15.56
C GLU A 386 -8.23 6.02 -14.73
N SER A 387 -8.97 5.04 -14.19
CA SER A 387 -10.09 5.30 -13.28
C SER A 387 -9.64 6.00 -11.99
N MET A 388 -8.57 5.52 -11.35
CA MET A 388 -8.02 6.15 -10.15
C MET A 388 -7.59 7.59 -10.39
N ARG A 389 -6.99 7.88 -11.54
CA ARG A 389 -6.54 9.24 -11.91
C ARG A 389 -7.66 10.25 -12.06
N LEU A 390 -8.89 9.81 -12.28
CA LEU A 390 -10.06 10.70 -12.28
C LEU A 390 -10.32 11.29 -10.90
N THR A 391 -10.05 10.51 -9.85
CA THR A 391 -10.23 10.93 -8.45
C THR A 391 -8.96 11.56 -7.88
N ASN A 392 -7.81 10.91 -8.06
CA ASN A 392 -6.50 11.41 -7.64
C ASN A 392 -5.47 11.23 -8.76
N PRO A 393 -5.11 12.29 -9.51
CA PRO A 393 -4.14 12.20 -10.62
C PRO A 393 -2.74 11.74 -10.20
N ASP A 394 -2.38 11.93 -8.93
CA ASP A 394 -1.08 11.63 -8.37
C ASP A 394 -1.07 10.29 -7.58
N ALA A 395 -2.16 9.50 -7.65
CA ALA A 395 -2.27 8.24 -6.91
C ALA A 395 -1.21 7.23 -7.34
N TYR A 396 -0.58 6.58 -6.37
CA TYR A 396 0.40 5.51 -6.62
C TYR A 396 -0.30 4.24 -7.08
N PHE A 397 0.27 3.60 -8.10
CA PHE A 397 -0.23 2.35 -8.66
C PHE A 397 0.88 1.31 -8.70
N ILE A 398 0.84 0.36 -7.76
CA ILE A 398 1.89 -0.64 -7.55
C ILE A 398 1.33 -2.03 -7.85
N ASN A 399 2.01 -2.79 -8.72
CA ASN A 399 1.60 -4.13 -9.09
C ASN A 399 2.47 -5.19 -8.41
N GLU A 400 1.86 -6.15 -7.71
CA GLU A 400 2.51 -7.43 -7.50
C GLU A 400 2.27 -8.30 -8.75
N ASN A 401 3.03 -8.03 -9.80
CA ASN A 401 2.93 -8.80 -11.04
C ASN A 401 3.96 -9.93 -11.10
N LEU A 402 5.22 -9.66 -10.78
CA LEU A 402 6.33 -10.62 -10.77
C LEU A 402 6.38 -11.47 -12.05
N ALA A 403 6.04 -10.86 -13.19
CA ALA A 403 6.01 -11.47 -14.50
C ALA A 403 7.29 -11.14 -15.32
N GLY A 404 7.24 -11.42 -16.61
CA GLY A 404 8.35 -11.08 -17.53
C GLY A 404 8.50 -9.56 -17.73
N SER A 405 9.73 -9.11 -17.94
CA SER A 405 10.05 -7.69 -18.11
C SER A 405 9.27 -7.01 -19.24
N GLU A 406 8.90 -7.73 -20.29
CA GLU A 406 8.14 -7.20 -21.43
C GLU A 406 6.75 -6.68 -21.00
N GLU A 407 6.04 -7.47 -20.19
CA GLU A 407 4.73 -7.08 -19.65
C GLU A 407 4.85 -5.89 -18.70
N GLU A 408 5.82 -5.94 -17.79
CA GLU A 408 6.06 -4.89 -16.82
C GLU A 408 6.54 -3.59 -17.48
N HIS A 409 7.23 -3.67 -18.64
CA HIS A 409 7.52 -2.50 -19.47
C HIS A 409 6.24 -1.81 -19.99
N ASP A 410 5.26 -2.60 -20.45
CA ASP A 410 4.01 -2.01 -20.96
C ASP A 410 3.19 -1.37 -19.84
N MET A 411 3.14 -1.97 -18.66
CA MET A 411 2.56 -1.39 -17.45
C MET A 411 3.28 -0.08 -17.07
N ALA A 412 4.61 -0.09 -17.05
CA ALA A 412 5.41 1.07 -16.70
C ALA A 412 5.25 2.25 -17.68
N ARG A 413 5.02 1.99 -18.97
CA ARG A 413 4.68 3.04 -19.94
C ARG A 413 3.33 3.72 -19.63
N GLY A 414 2.45 3.02 -18.92
CA GLY A 414 1.20 3.56 -18.36
C GLY A 414 1.39 4.40 -17.10
N GLY A 415 2.59 4.36 -16.50
CA GLY A 415 2.91 5.04 -15.24
C GLY A 415 2.74 4.15 -14.00
N GLU A 416 2.57 2.85 -14.19
CA GLU A 416 2.50 1.86 -13.11
C GLU A 416 3.89 1.41 -12.70
N ILE A 417 4.08 1.00 -11.44
CA ILE A 417 5.32 0.41 -10.97
C ILE A 417 5.08 -1.02 -10.49
N ASN A 418 6.10 -1.85 -10.60
CA ASN A 418 6.01 -3.27 -10.32
C ASN A 418 6.93 -3.67 -9.17
N TRP A 419 6.53 -4.61 -8.35
CA TRP A 419 7.38 -5.20 -7.34
C TRP A 419 8.59 -5.92 -7.95
N ALA A 420 9.77 -5.70 -7.38
CA ALA A 420 11.02 -6.38 -7.75
C ALA A 420 11.60 -7.09 -6.52
N ASN A 421 11.28 -8.38 -6.39
CA ASN A 421 11.74 -9.22 -5.29
C ASN A 421 13.23 -9.55 -5.44
N VAL A 422 14.03 -9.20 -4.43
CA VAL A 422 15.49 -9.46 -4.37
C VAL A 422 15.85 -10.34 -3.16
N ASN A 423 14.89 -10.87 -2.41
CA ASN A 423 15.11 -11.59 -1.15
C ASN A 423 16.16 -12.70 -1.25
N TRP A 424 16.05 -13.58 -2.25
CA TRP A 424 16.99 -14.69 -2.41
C TRP A 424 18.44 -14.23 -2.55
N ASN A 425 18.69 -13.24 -3.39
CA ASN A 425 20.01 -12.67 -3.64
C ASN A 425 20.51 -11.86 -2.41
N ALA A 426 19.63 -11.13 -1.75
CA ALA A 426 19.92 -10.37 -0.54
C ALA A 426 20.39 -11.31 0.59
N ARG A 427 19.66 -12.40 0.82
CA ARG A 427 20.07 -13.43 1.79
C ARG A 427 21.42 -14.04 1.43
N ASN A 428 21.64 -14.41 0.17
CA ASN A 428 22.91 -14.93 -0.31
C ASN A 428 24.06 -13.93 -0.11
N TYR A 429 23.82 -12.64 -0.41
CA TYR A 429 24.81 -11.58 -0.18
C TYR A 429 25.19 -11.49 1.30
N VAL A 430 24.19 -11.46 2.19
CA VAL A 430 24.46 -11.38 3.64
C VAL A 430 25.16 -12.63 4.15
N MET A 431 24.79 -13.82 3.68
CA MET A 431 25.47 -15.07 4.00
C MET A 431 26.87 -15.19 3.38
N GLY A 432 27.17 -14.49 2.30
CA GLY A 432 28.39 -14.67 1.53
C GLY A 432 28.41 -15.99 0.76
N THR A 433 27.27 -16.47 0.23
CA THR A 433 27.12 -17.76 -0.45
C THR A 433 26.25 -17.62 -1.69
N GLY A 434 26.37 -18.54 -2.65
CA GLY A 434 25.50 -18.58 -3.82
C GLY A 434 25.60 -17.34 -4.72
N ASP A 435 24.50 -17.02 -5.38
CA ASP A 435 24.38 -15.80 -6.20
C ASP A 435 24.12 -14.59 -5.31
N THR A 436 25.10 -13.71 -5.22
CA THR A 436 25.08 -12.51 -4.38
C THR A 436 24.75 -11.24 -5.17
N SER A 437 24.37 -11.34 -6.44
CA SER A 437 24.03 -10.17 -7.26
C SER A 437 22.82 -9.41 -6.68
N LEU A 438 22.95 -8.11 -6.52
CA LEU A 438 21.88 -7.21 -6.08
C LEU A 438 21.41 -6.28 -7.20
N SER A 439 21.74 -6.62 -8.46
CA SER A 439 21.43 -5.77 -9.63
C SER A 439 19.95 -5.43 -9.77
N ARG A 440 19.05 -6.29 -9.30
CA ARG A 440 17.60 -6.05 -9.33
C ARG A 440 17.11 -4.92 -8.43
N PHE A 441 17.96 -4.37 -7.54
CA PHE A 441 17.63 -3.13 -6.84
C PHE A 441 17.59 -1.89 -7.76
N TYR A 442 18.15 -2.00 -8.97
CA TYR A 442 18.13 -0.94 -9.94
C TYR A 442 17.43 -1.40 -11.23
N ALA A 443 16.25 -0.86 -11.51
CA ALA A 443 15.39 -1.30 -12.62
C ALA A 443 16.10 -1.48 -13.97
N PRO A 444 17.00 -0.56 -14.43
CA PRO A 444 17.74 -0.77 -15.69
C PRO A 444 18.66 -1.99 -15.69
N GLN A 445 19.07 -2.51 -14.54
CA GLN A 445 19.87 -3.73 -14.42
C GLN A 445 19.02 -5.00 -14.18
N ASP A 446 17.72 -4.88 -14.03
CA ASP A 446 16.77 -5.97 -13.90
C ASP A 446 16.02 -6.21 -15.23
N GLY A 447 16.67 -6.91 -16.17
CA GLY A 447 16.08 -7.21 -17.48
C GLY A 447 15.83 -5.96 -18.34
N ASN A 448 16.64 -4.92 -18.19
CA ASN A 448 16.51 -3.63 -18.88
C ASN A 448 15.15 -2.94 -18.65
N ARG A 449 14.60 -3.07 -17.46
CA ARG A 449 13.37 -2.37 -17.10
C ARG A 449 13.52 -0.85 -17.19
N ILE A 450 12.43 -0.18 -17.46
CA ILE A 450 12.38 1.28 -17.53
C ILE A 450 12.85 1.86 -16.18
N TRP A 451 13.63 2.92 -16.22
CA TRP A 451 14.07 3.62 -15.02
C TRP A 451 12.86 4.02 -14.14
N GLY A 452 12.96 3.81 -12.83
CA GLY A 452 11.88 4.15 -11.88
C GLY A 452 10.62 3.28 -11.97
N SER A 453 10.64 2.19 -12.76
CA SER A 453 9.46 1.33 -12.97
C SER A 453 9.28 0.23 -11.94
N THR A 454 10.12 0.17 -10.91
CA THR A 454 10.04 -0.90 -9.91
C THR A 454 10.08 -0.35 -8.49
N VAL A 455 9.35 -1.03 -7.58
CA VAL A 455 9.60 -1.00 -6.13
C VAL A 455 10.42 -2.22 -5.80
N SER A 456 11.70 -2.04 -5.51
CA SER A 456 12.58 -3.16 -5.17
C SER A 456 12.71 -3.31 -3.66
N TYR A 457 12.83 -4.58 -3.20
CA TYR A 457 12.88 -4.90 -1.78
C TYR A 457 13.72 -6.14 -1.50
N ALA A 458 14.28 -6.19 -0.27
CA ALA A 458 14.98 -7.35 0.25
C ALA A 458 14.07 -8.25 1.10
N GLU A 459 13.07 -7.69 1.76
CA GLU A 459 12.06 -8.39 2.55
C GLU A 459 10.65 -7.89 2.19
N SER A 460 9.67 -8.79 2.23
CA SER A 460 8.23 -8.48 2.28
C SER A 460 7.55 -9.44 3.27
N HIS A 461 6.23 -9.35 3.41
CA HIS A 461 5.46 -10.28 4.25
C HIS A 461 5.52 -11.74 3.72
N ASP A 462 5.78 -11.95 2.43
CA ASP A 462 5.79 -13.26 1.78
C ASP A 462 7.12 -14.01 1.88
N GLU A 463 8.23 -13.31 2.07
CA GLU A 463 9.54 -13.93 2.10
C GLU A 463 10.05 -14.18 3.52
N GLU A 464 11.04 -15.07 3.61
CA GLU A 464 11.76 -15.28 4.86
C GLU A 464 12.69 -14.09 5.13
N ARG A 465 12.78 -13.69 6.38
CA ARG A 465 13.67 -12.63 6.85
C ARG A 465 15.12 -12.82 6.38
N VAL A 466 15.73 -11.76 5.92
CA VAL A 466 17.16 -11.78 5.56
C VAL A 466 18.04 -12.16 6.76
N ALA A 467 17.66 -11.70 7.95
CA ALA A 467 18.38 -12.04 9.17
C ALA A 467 18.18 -13.49 9.64
N TYR A 468 17.07 -14.16 9.24
CA TYR A 468 16.79 -15.53 9.68
C TYR A 468 17.66 -16.55 8.95
N GLY A 469 18.20 -17.50 9.69
CA GLY A 469 19.02 -18.60 9.12
C GLY A 469 20.37 -18.19 8.55
N THR A 470 20.69 -16.90 8.44
CA THR A 470 21.98 -16.43 7.89
C THR A 470 23.16 -16.72 8.82
N THR A 471 22.90 -16.95 10.10
CA THR A 471 23.91 -17.30 11.10
C THR A 471 24.22 -18.80 11.16
N SER A 472 23.63 -19.63 10.29
CA SER A 472 23.79 -21.09 10.24
C SER A 472 24.65 -21.55 9.07
N GLY A 473 24.98 -22.82 9.03
CA GLY A 473 25.72 -23.46 7.92
C GLY A 473 27.10 -22.90 7.67
N SER A 474 27.42 -22.60 6.42
CA SER A 474 28.70 -22.05 5.94
C SER A 474 28.71 -20.52 5.83
N SER A 475 27.70 -19.83 6.39
CA SER A 475 27.60 -18.37 6.34
C SER A 475 28.83 -17.68 6.94
N VAL A 476 29.31 -16.62 6.27
CA VAL A 476 30.44 -15.81 6.74
C VAL A 476 30.13 -15.02 8.02
N VAL A 477 28.83 -14.86 8.35
CA VAL A 477 28.35 -14.19 9.57
C VAL A 477 27.96 -15.18 10.67
N LYS A 478 28.29 -16.47 10.51
CA LYS A 478 27.94 -17.50 11.49
C LYS A 478 28.48 -17.18 12.90
N GLY A 479 27.55 -17.07 13.85
CA GLY A 479 27.87 -16.78 15.24
C GLY A 479 28.29 -15.33 15.51
N ASP A 480 28.25 -14.45 14.53
CA ASP A 480 28.61 -13.03 14.66
C ASP A 480 27.43 -12.14 14.24
N PHE A 481 26.57 -11.78 15.21
CA PHE A 481 25.41 -10.95 14.98
C PHE A 481 25.76 -9.51 14.60
N THR A 482 26.93 -9.01 15.02
CA THR A 482 27.41 -7.68 14.62
C THR A 482 27.78 -7.67 13.15
N ALA A 483 28.51 -8.68 12.67
CA ALA A 483 28.83 -8.84 11.26
C ALA A 483 27.55 -9.02 10.41
N LEU A 484 26.54 -9.75 10.93
CA LEU A 484 25.22 -9.86 10.28
C LEU A 484 24.60 -8.48 10.06
N CYS A 485 24.47 -7.66 11.11
CA CYS A 485 23.91 -6.32 11.01
C CYS A 485 24.72 -5.41 10.06
N GLN A 486 26.05 -5.50 10.05
CA GLN A 486 26.90 -4.73 9.14
C GLN A 486 26.68 -5.12 7.68
N ARG A 487 26.51 -6.42 7.37
CA ARG A 487 26.23 -6.88 6.00
C ARG A 487 24.80 -6.54 5.55
N ILE A 488 23.81 -6.60 6.46
CA ILE A 488 22.45 -6.11 6.18
C ILE A 488 22.50 -4.59 5.89
N GLY A 489 23.24 -3.81 6.68
CA GLY A 489 23.43 -2.39 6.40
C GLY A 489 24.10 -2.11 5.05
N SER A 490 25.07 -2.96 4.65
CA SER A 490 25.70 -2.87 3.32
C SER A 490 24.72 -3.25 2.18
N MET A 491 23.85 -4.23 2.40
CA MET A 491 22.76 -4.57 1.48
C MET A 491 21.78 -3.39 1.37
N ALA A 492 21.32 -2.85 2.50
CA ALA A 492 20.41 -1.72 2.55
C ALA A 492 20.99 -0.46 1.87
N ALA A 493 22.31 -0.21 1.97
CA ALA A 493 22.96 0.88 1.27
C ALA A 493 22.87 0.71 -0.26
N GLN A 494 23.05 -0.51 -0.76
CA GLN A 494 22.91 -0.82 -2.19
C GLN A 494 21.47 -0.72 -2.65
N MET A 495 20.49 -1.07 -1.82
CA MET A 495 19.06 -0.91 -2.09
C MET A 495 18.68 0.58 -2.08
N LEU A 496 18.77 1.22 -0.92
CA LEU A 496 18.22 2.56 -0.69
C LEU A 496 18.93 3.66 -1.48
N LEU A 497 20.19 3.47 -1.89
CA LEU A 497 20.89 4.45 -2.72
C LEU A 497 20.84 4.15 -4.22
N SER A 498 20.23 3.06 -4.66
CA SER A 498 19.87 2.88 -6.06
C SER A 498 18.75 3.85 -6.44
N PRO A 499 18.79 4.50 -7.62
CA PRO A 499 17.67 5.31 -8.08
C PRO A 499 16.40 4.47 -8.32
N GLY A 500 15.25 4.98 -7.89
CA GLY A 500 13.95 4.32 -7.97
C GLY A 500 13.29 4.15 -6.60
N ALA A 501 12.10 3.55 -6.57
CA ALA A 501 11.35 3.27 -5.36
C ALA A 501 11.84 2.00 -4.65
N HIS A 502 11.81 2.01 -3.33
CA HIS A 502 12.22 0.88 -2.49
C HIS A 502 11.24 0.65 -1.35
N MET A 503 11.18 -0.61 -0.88
CA MET A 503 10.33 -1.00 0.24
C MET A 503 11.15 -1.67 1.34
N ILE A 504 10.81 -1.38 2.58
CA ILE A 504 11.34 -1.95 3.81
C ILE A 504 10.19 -2.70 4.49
N TRP A 505 10.35 -4.01 4.74
CA TRP A 505 9.38 -4.75 5.54
C TRP A 505 9.57 -4.46 7.04
N GLN A 506 8.48 -4.33 7.78
CA GLN A 506 8.51 -4.00 9.22
C GLN A 506 9.60 -4.78 9.98
N PHE A 507 10.47 -4.03 10.70
CA PHE A 507 11.60 -4.52 11.51
C PHE A 507 12.79 -5.09 10.72
N GLU A 508 12.88 -4.92 9.41
CA GLU A 508 14.09 -5.19 8.63
C GLU A 508 15.25 -4.29 9.12
N GLU A 509 14.94 -3.03 9.43
CA GLU A 509 15.88 -2.00 9.89
C GLU A 509 16.53 -2.31 11.26
N ILE A 510 16.02 -3.29 11.97
CA ILE A 510 16.59 -3.80 13.22
C ILE A 510 17.03 -5.26 13.13
N ALA A 511 17.15 -5.81 11.91
CA ALA A 511 17.49 -7.22 11.68
C ALA A 511 16.63 -8.19 12.50
N ASN A 512 15.30 -8.09 12.37
CA ASN A 512 14.41 -9.08 12.98
C ASN A 512 14.74 -10.46 12.39
N ASN A 513 15.12 -11.39 13.25
CA ASN A 513 15.57 -12.71 12.86
C ASN A 513 14.61 -13.84 13.28
N GLN A 514 13.36 -13.52 13.51
CA GLN A 514 12.31 -14.52 13.69
C GLN A 514 11.85 -15.04 12.33
N THR A 515 11.62 -16.37 12.23
CA THR A 515 11.09 -16.94 11.00
C THR A 515 9.65 -16.47 10.74
N THR A 516 9.35 -16.23 9.48
CA THR A 516 7.97 -15.99 8.99
C THR A 516 7.33 -17.28 8.47
N LYS A 517 8.07 -18.39 8.44
CA LYS A 517 7.63 -19.66 7.86
C LYS A 517 7.61 -20.77 8.89
N ASN A 518 6.63 -21.67 8.76
CA ASN A 518 6.61 -22.97 9.43
C ASN A 518 7.03 -24.08 8.44
N SER A 519 6.96 -25.35 8.88
CA SER A 519 7.31 -26.49 8.02
C SER A 519 6.43 -26.68 6.80
N ALA A 520 5.26 -26.04 6.76
CA ALA A 520 4.31 -26.12 5.65
C ALA A 520 4.38 -24.91 4.67
N GLY A 521 5.17 -23.88 5.00
CA GLY A 521 5.30 -22.66 4.19
C GLY A 521 5.11 -21.39 5.02
N ASN A 522 4.50 -20.36 4.44
CA ASN A 522 4.22 -19.11 5.16
C ASN A 522 3.25 -19.37 6.31
N ASP A 523 3.58 -18.85 7.46
CA ASP A 523 2.77 -18.95 8.66
C ASP A 523 2.06 -17.62 8.91
N THR A 524 0.75 -17.61 8.71
CA THR A 524 -0.11 -16.44 8.90
C THR A 524 -0.49 -16.17 10.35
N SER A 525 -0.03 -17.01 11.29
CA SER A 525 -0.29 -16.77 12.72
C SER A 525 0.38 -15.48 13.23
N PRO A 526 -0.14 -14.86 14.31
CA PRO A 526 0.47 -13.69 14.91
C PRO A 526 1.93 -13.94 15.32
N LYS A 527 2.81 -13.02 14.94
CA LYS A 527 4.23 -13.09 15.26
C LYS A 527 4.54 -12.37 16.56
N LYS A 528 5.52 -12.88 17.29
CA LYS A 528 6.07 -12.18 18.43
C LYS A 528 6.86 -10.98 17.92
N VAL A 529 6.34 -9.80 18.17
CA VAL A 529 7.06 -8.56 17.92
C VAL A 529 7.45 -7.96 19.25
N SER A 530 8.72 -7.63 19.39
CA SER A 530 9.22 -6.94 20.57
C SER A 530 10.01 -5.72 20.14
N TRP A 531 9.49 -4.55 20.44
CA TRP A 531 10.22 -3.29 20.26
C TRP A 531 11.51 -3.24 21.05
N ASP A 532 11.65 -4.05 22.10
CA ASP A 532 12.86 -4.16 22.93
C ASP A 532 14.04 -4.79 22.20
N ILE A 533 13.81 -5.52 21.08
CA ILE A 533 14.94 -6.06 20.30
C ILE A 533 15.84 -4.95 19.77
N SER A 534 15.33 -3.76 19.53
CA SER A 534 16.13 -2.61 19.10
C SER A 534 17.17 -2.14 20.14
N SER A 535 17.10 -2.60 21.40
CA SER A 535 18.04 -2.22 22.47
C SER A 535 19.46 -2.78 22.27
N SER A 536 19.63 -3.83 21.43
CA SER A 536 20.96 -4.37 21.10
C SER A 536 21.84 -3.33 20.38
N PRO A 537 23.11 -3.09 20.81
CA PRO A 537 23.98 -2.14 20.12
C PRO A 537 24.16 -2.40 18.61
N ALA A 538 24.20 -3.67 18.19
CA ALA A 538 24.31 -4.04 16.78
C ALA A 538 23.05 -3.62 16.00
N ARG A 539 21.85 -3.83 16.57
CA ARG A 539 20.58 -3.42 15.97
C ARG A 539 20.41 -1.90 15.95
N GLN A 540 20.83 -1.21 17.02
CA GLN A 540 20.83 0.26 17.04
C GLN A 540 21.76 0.84 15.98
N GLY A 541 22.93 0.22 15.77
CA GLY A 541 23.85 0.61 14.69
C GLY A 541 23.25 0.40 13.31
N LEU A 542 22.52 -0.70 13.10
CA LEU A 542 21.81 -0.95 11.84
C LEU A 542 20.69 0.06 11.63
N LEU A 543 19.85 0.31 12.65
CA LEU A 543 18.80 1.33 12.60
C LEU A 543 19.36 2.71 12.25
N ALA A 544 20.48 3.10 12.87
CA ALA A 544 21.16 4.36 12.54
C ALA A 544 21.66 4.38 11.09
N THR A 545 22.08 3.22 10.55
CA THR A 545 22.45 3.08 9.13
C THR A 545 21.26 3.33 8.22
N PHE A 546 20.11 2.68 8.46
CA PHE A 546 18.89 2.91 7.66
C PHE A 546 18.47 4.38 7.71
N LYS A 547 18.42 5.00 8.90
CA LYS A 547 18.11 6.43 9.07
C LYS A 547 19.05 7.32 8.24
N ALA A 548 20.36 7.04 8.28
CA ALA A 548 21.34 7.83 7.51
C ALA A 548 21.14 7.67 6.00
N LEU A 549 20.86 6.47 5.52
CA LEU A 549 20.62 6.21 4.10
C LEU A 549 19.35 6.89 3.58
N CYS A 550 18.25 6.82 4.34
CA CYS A 550 17.02 7.53 4.01
C CYS A 550 17.22 9.05 4.02
N ALA A 551 17.97 9.58 5.01
CA ALA A 551 18.30 11.01 5.08
C ALA A 551 19.11 11.48 3.88
N ILE A 552 20.06 10.67 3.36
CA ILE A 552 20.81 11.01 2.14
C ILE A 552 19.88 11.18 0.95
N ARG A 553 18.88 10.33 0.76
CA ARG A 553 17.89 10.49 -0.31
C ARG A 553 17.06 11.76 -0.14
N ALA A 554 16.64 12.06 1.09
CA ALA A 554 15.87 13.26 1.40
C ALA A 554 16.71 14.55 1.21
N ASP A 555 17.99 14.50 1.60
CA ASP A 555 18.93 15.64 1.51
C ASP A 555 19.39 15.94 0.06
N TYR A 556 19.44 14.91 -0.81
CA TYR A 556 19.96 14.99 -2.18
C TYR A 556 19.01 14.41 -3.23
N PRO A 557 17.70 14.73 -3.25
CA PRO A 557 16.71 14.07 -4.09
C PRO A 557 17.01 14.19 -5.59
N ALA A 558 17.67 15.26 -6.02
CA ALA A 558 18.01 15.45 -7.43
C ALA A 558 18.97 14.38 -7.98
N LEU A 559 19.82 13.80 -7.13
CA LEU A 559 20.75 12.73 -7.52
C LEU A 559 20.04 11.41 -7.85
N PHE A 560 18.81 11.21 -7.36
CA PHE A 560 18.04 9.98 -7.51
C PHE A 560 16.97 10.07 -8.59
N ARG A 561 16.96 11.11 -9.40
CA ARG A 561 15.99 11.34 -10.48
C ARG A 561 16.52 10.88 -11.83
N GLU A 562 15.63 10.74 -12.80
CA GLU A 562 15.95 10.26 -14.15
C GLU A 562 16.96 11.15 -14.90
N ASP A 563 16.95 12.44 -14.64
CA ASP A 563 17.84 13.41 -15.28
C ASP A 563 19.26 13.46 -14.67
N ALA A 564 19.48 12.77 -13.54
CA ALA A 564 20.82 12.58 -13.00
C ALA A 564 21.58 11.52 -13.81
N THR A 565 22.89 11.73 -13.96
CA THR A 565 23.74 10.72 -14.58
C THR A 565 24.17 9.68 -13.55
N SER A 566 23.99 8.41 -13.86
CA SER A 566 24.29 7.31 -12.94
C SER A 566 25.23 6.27 -13.55
N ASN A 567 26.07 5.67 -12.71
CA ASN A 567 26.83 4.46 -13.00
C ASN A 567 26.71 3.53 -11.81
N VAL A 568 26.02 2.41 -11.98
CA VAL A 568 25.65 1.48 -10.93
C VAL A 568 26.24 0.10 -11.22
N GLU A 569 26.93 -0.51 -10.25
CA GLU A 569 27.46 -1.87 -10.33
C GLU A 569 27.14 -2.61 -9.02
N LEU A 570 26.17 -3.52 -9.05
CA LEU A 570 25.66 -4.25 -7.89
C LEU A 570 25.84 -5.77 -7.98
N SER A 571 26.53 -6.28 -9.02
CA SER A 571 26.70 -7.71 -9.27
C SER A 571 28.13 -8.22 -9.03
N SER A 572 29.11 -7.33 -9.15
CA SER A 572 30.53 -7.68 -9.01
C SER A 572 30.86 -8.32 -7.65
N SER A 573 31.72 -9.31 -7.66
CA SER A 573 32.23 -9.98 -6.44
C SER A 573 33.43 -9.29 -5.80
N THR A 574 34.02 -8.30 -6.47
CA THR A 574 35.28 -7.65 -6.03
C THR A 574 35.10 -6.19 -5.64
N ALA A 575 34.22 -5.46 -6.32
CA ALA A 575 33.93 -4.07 -6.04
C ALA A 575 32.52 -3.74 -6.52
N ARG A 576 31.71 -3.06 -5.69
CA ARG A 576 30.41 -2.52 -6.08
C ARG A 576 30.35 -1.06 -5.78
N TYR A 577 29.61 -0.34 -6.61
CA TYR A 577 29.46 1.11 -6.45
C TYR A 577 28.13 1.61 -7.02
N ILE A 578 27.68 2.71 -6.46
CA ILE A 578 26.66 3.59 -7.04
C ILE A 578 27.29 4.97 -7.15
N SER A 579 27.44 5.48 -8.37
CA SER A 579 27.95 6.79 -8.68
C SER A 579 26.85 7.61 -9.32
N LEU A 580 26.42 8.67 -8.65
CA LEU A 580 25.37 9.57 -9.11
C LEU A 580 25.91 10.98 -9.21
N THR A 581 25.53 11.70 -10.25
CA THR A 581 25.85 13.12 -10.38
C THR A 581 24.72 13.89 -11.03
N ASP A 582 24.44 15.04 -10.50
CA ASP A 582 23.61 16.07 -11.10
C ASP A 582 24.44 17.31 -11.47
N ARG A 583 23.81 18.45 -11.62
CA ARG A 583 24.51 19.70 -11.99
C ARG A 583 25.36 20.28 -10.85
N THR A 584 25.11 19.90 -9.61
CA THR A 584 25.60 20.55 -8.39
C THR A 584 26.27 19.61 -7.42
N SER A 585 25.88 18.34 -7.44
CA SER A 585 26.25 17.36 -6.42
C SER A 585 26.71 16.04 -7.04
N GLU A 586 27.55 15.33 -6.31
CA GLU A 586 28.04 13.99 -6.65
C GLU A 586 27.88 13.08 -5.44
N LEU A 587 27.41 11.84 -5.63
CA LEU A 587 27.32 10.81 -4.61
C LEU A 587 28.05 9.54 -5.07
N TYR A 588 28.83 8.96 -4.16
CA TYR A 588 29.54 7.71 -4.37
C TYR A 588 29.33 6.76 -3.21
N LEU A 589 28.60 5.68 -3.45
CA LEU A 589 28.60 4.50 -2.61
C LEU A 589 29.74 3.59 -3.08
N VAL A 590 30.60 3.15 -2.15
CA VAL A 590 31.66 2.16 -2.39
C VAL A 590 31.46 0.99 -1.46
N VAL A 591 31.45 -0.24 -1.98
CA VAL A 591 31.19 -1.47 -1.23
C VAL A 591 32.30 -2.48 -1.50
N ASN A 592 32.78 -3.13 -0.43
CA ASN A 592 33.54 -4.37 -0.51
C ASN A 592 32.56 -5.56 -0.45
N PRO A 593 32.17 -6.17 -1.59
CA PRO A 593 31.17 -7.23 -1.62
C PRO A 593 31.70 -8.62 -1.27
N ALA A 594 32.97 -8.75 -0.93
CA ALA A 594 33.64 -10.03 -0.76
C ALA A 594 32.86 -11.01 0.15
N SER A 595 32.72 -12.24 -0.31
CA SER A 595 32.14 -13.36 0.44
C SER A 595 33.15 -13.93 1.45
N ALA A 596 33.61 -13.07 2.36
CA ALA A 596 34.63 -13.34 3.35
C ALA A 596 34.20 -12.83 4.73
N LYS A 597 34.92 -13.22 5.80
CA LYS A 597 34.68 -12.68 7.11
C LYS A 597 35.03 -11.20 7.16
N ILE A 598 34.32 -10.44 7.98
CA ILE A 598 34.51 -9.00 8.15
C ILE A 598 35.92 -8.60 8.62
N THR A 599 36.67 -9.53 9.19
CA THR A 599 38.07 -9.32 9.57
C THR A 599 39.03 -9.22 8.36
N GLU A 600 38.58 -9.62 7.17
CA GLU A 600 39.35 -9.52 5.94
C GLU A 600 39.01 -8.21 5.25
N SER A 601 39.99 -7.46 4.81
CA SER A 601 39.81 -6.17 4.14
C SER A 601 40.41 -6.19 2.73
N ALA A 602 39.81 -5.39 1.82
CA ALA A 602 40.35 -5.17 0.50
C ALA A 602 40.33 -3.70 0.15
N THR A 603 41.27 -3.26 -0.70
CA THR A 603 41.26 -1.93 -1.29
C THR A 603 40.35 -1.96 -2.52
N ILE A 604 39.25 -1.21 -2.44
CA ILE A 604 38.29 -1.03 -3.52
C ILE A 604 38.72 0.20 -4.33
N PRO A 605 38.90 0.12 -5.65
CA PRO A 605 39.26 1.25 -6.47
C PRO A 605 38.29 2.41 -6.30
N PHE A 606 38.80 3.63 -6.44
CA PHE A 606 37.92 4.80 -6.47
C PHE A 606 36.95 4.71 -7.64
N PRO A 607 35.67 5.05 -7.44
CA PRO A 607 34.69 5.07 -8.51
C PRO A 607 35.01 6.18 -9.55
N THR A 608 34.30 6.16 -10.65
CA THR A 608 34.36 7.22 -11.67
C THR A 608 33.14 8.11 -11.60
N ASN A 609 33.33 9.40 -11.87
CA ASN A 609 32.23 10.32 -12.08
C ASN A 609 31.51 9.92 -13.39
N PRO A 610 30.21 9.62 -13.34
CA PRO A 610 29.51 9.07 -14.50
C PRO A 610 29.31 10.07 -15.65
N ALA A 611 29.33 11.38 -15.36
CA ALA A 611 29.18 12.41 -16.39
C ALA A 611 30.51 12.73 -17.12
N THR A 612 31.66 12.64 -16.42
CA THR A 612 32.98 13.01 -16.98
C THR A 612 33.89 11.82 -17.30
N GLY A 613 33.59 10.66 -16.74
CA GLY A 613 34.45 9.46 -16.83
C GLY A 613 35.76 9.55 -16.03
N THR A 614 35.94 10.62 -15.24
CA THR A 614 37.17 10.84 -14.45
C THR A 614 37.08 10.10 -13.11
N THR A 615 38.22 9.64 -12.59
CA THR A 615 38.30 9.04 -11.27
C THR A 615 37.92 10.05 -10.17
N ALA A 616 36.98 9.67 -9.31
CA ALA A 616 36.60 10.45 -8.13
C ALA A 616 37.55 10.11 -6.96
N PHE A 617 38.57 10.92 -6.75
CA PHE A 617 39.50 10.75 -5.62
C PHE A 617 38.80 11.17 -4.33
N LEU A 618 38.17 10.21 -3.63
CA LEU A 618 37.35 10.46 -2.42
C LEU A 618 38.17 11.02 -1.25
N SER A 619 39.50 11.08 -1.38
CA SER A 619 40.42 11.78 -0.48
C SER A 619 40.41 13.30 -0.64
N ASP A 620 39.89 13.84 -1.73
CA ASP A 620 39.82 15.27 -1.97
C ASP A 620 38.89 15.94 -0.96
N SER A 621 39.23 17.12 -0.51
CA SER A 621 38.50 17.87 0.53
C SER A 621 37.07 18.27 0.15
N LYS A 622 36.73 18.18 -1.13
CA LYS A 622 35.35 18.42 -1.61
C LYS A 622 34.37 17.29 -1.20
N TYR A 623 34.86 16.10 -0.86
CA TYR A 623 34.00 14.97 -0.50
C TYR A 623 33.89 14.85 1.01
N THR A 624 32.64 14.68 1.46
CA THR A 624 32.32 14.41 2.86
C THR A 624 31.74 13.00 2.96
N MET A 625 32.24 12.20 3.91
CA MET A 625 31.65 10.90 4.21
C MET A 625 30.37 11.11 5.03
N LEU A 626 29.23 10.68 4.49
CA LEU A 626 27.92 10.83 5.14
C LEU A 626 27.50 9.57 5.89
N ALA A 627 27.88 8.38 5.40
CA ALA A 627 27.54 7.11 6.03
C ALA A 627 28.64 6.08 5.80
N ALA A 628 28.74 5.13 6.73
CA ALA A 628 29.55 3.91 6.60
C ALA A 628 28.95 2.81 7.45
N SER A 629 29.34 1.56 7.20
CA SER A 629 28.95 0.45 8.07
C SER A 629 29.32 0.73 9.54
N THR A 630 28.44 0.38 10.45
CA THR A 630 28.61 0.60 11.90
C THR A 630 29.96 0.08 12.38
N ASN A 631 30.67 0.90 13.13
CA ASN A 631 32.02 0.62 13.66
C ASN A 631 33.11 0.39 12.60
N VAL A 632 32.89 0.85 11.36
CA VAL A 632 33.89 0.80 10.30
C VAL A 632 34.40 2.21 10.02
N THR A 633 35.72 2.39 10.12
CA THR A 633 36.42 3.59 9.68
C THR A 633 37.18 3.25 8.39
N PRO A 634 36.71 3.69 7.22
CA PRO A 634 37.42 3.45 5.97
C PRO A 634 38.82 4.09 6.01
N SER A 635 39.82 3.41 5.45
CA SER A 635 41.13 4.02 5.24
C SER A 635 41.38 4.25 3.74
N MET A 636 41.97 5.40 3.41
CA MET A 636 42.28 5.74 2.03
C MET A 636 43.72 5.47 1.68
N THR A 637 43.92 4.96 0.48
CA THR A 637 45.24 4.76 -0.15
C THR A 637 45.28 5.55 -1.47
N ALA A 638 46.43 5.61 -2.12
CA ALA A 638 46.53 6.21 -3.44
C ALA A 638 45.67 5.49 -4.51
N ASN A 639 45.32 4.23 -4.28
CA ASN A 639 44.64 3.37 -5.26
C ASN A 639 43.15 3.15 -4.98
N GLY A 640 42.64 3.63 -3.83
CA GLY A 640 41.24 3.42 -3.47
C GLY A 640 40.97 3.45 -1.98
N LEU A 641 39.79 2.94 -1.61
CA LEU A 641 39.27 2.87 -0.27
C LEU A 641 39.38 1.46 0.29
N THR A 642 40.07 1.32 1.44
CA THR A 642 40.17 0.01 2.13
C THR A 642 38.98 -0.18 3.05
N LEU A 643 38.22 -1.24 2.80
CA LEU A 643 37.02 -1.64 3.53
C LEU A 643 37.07 -3.09 3.96
N PRO A 644 36.58 -3.45 5.16
CA PRO A 644 36.29 -4.84 5.53
C PRO A 644 35.29 -5.50 4.57
N ALA A 645 35.34 -6.82 4.47
CA ALA A 645 34.41 -7.59 3.64
C ALA A 645 32.95 -7.39 4.06
N GLY A 646 32.06 -7.16 3.10
CA GLY A 646 30.64 -6.94 3.32
C GLY A 646 30.30 -5.59 3.93
N THR A 647 31.19 -4.59 3.83
CA THR A 647 30.95 -3.23 4.36
C THR A 647 30.98 -2.16 3.26
N PHE A 648 30.53 -0.97 3.60
CA PHE A 648 30.36 0.15 2.67
C PHE A 648 30.80 1.49 3.27
N ALA A 649 30.95 2.47 2.40
CA ALA A 649 31.02 3.89 2.74
C ALA A 649 30.37 4.76 1.65
N VAL A 650 29.79 5.87 2.04
CA VAL A 650 29.12 6.84 1.16
C VAL A 650 29.78 8.19 1.29
N TYR A 651 30.15 8.76 0.15
CA TYR A 651 30.76 10.09 0.03
C TYR A 651 29.90 10.97 -0.87
N VAL A 652 29.78 12.23 -0.49
CA VAL A 652 29.03 13.23 -1.25
C VAL A 652 29.87 14.49 -1.40
N SER A 653 29.73 15.18 -2.54
CA SER A 653 30.14 16.56 -2.74
C SER A 653 28.96 17.38 -3.23
N GLY A 654 28.97 18.68 -2.96
CA GLY A 654 27.89 19.62 -3.33
C GLY A 654 26.90 19.89 -2.19
N PRO A 655 26.03 20.86 -2.38
CA PRO A 655 25.09 21.30 -1.35
C PRO A 655 23.95 20.31 -1.18
N LYS A 656 23.40 20.21 0.04
CA LYS A 656 22.11 19.58 0.28
C LYS A 656 21.00 20.32 -0.43
N SER A 657 19.98 19.61 -0.92
CA SER A 657 18.77 20.22 -1.45
C SER A 657 17.88 20.67 -0.29
N GLY A 658 18.10 21.86 0.21
CA GLY A 658 17.30 22.42 1.29
C GLY A 658 17.33 23.95 1.27
N ILE A 659 16.29 24.57 1.81
CA ILE A 659 16.08 26.02 1.85
C ILE A 659 17.18 26.75 2.63
N ASP A 660 17.98 26.05 3.41
CA ASP A 660 19.04 26.64 4.23
C ASP A 660 20.29 27.06 3.43
N ASP A 661 20.47 26.59 2.18
CA ASP A 661 21.66 26.86 1.39
C ASP A 661 21.59 28.12 0.47
N ILE A 662 20.51 28.89 0.54
CA ILE A 662 20.48 30.22 -0.12
C ILE A 662 21.26 31.29 0.70
N ILE A 663 21.76 30.94 1.87
CA ILE A 663 22.31 31.92 2.84
C ILE A 663 23.84 31.85 3.04
N THR A 664 24.56 30.87 2.50
CA THR A 664 25.98 30.75 2.80
C THR A 664 26.94 30.72 1.60
N ASP A 665 26.79 31.61 0.65
CA ASP A 665 27.96 32.09 -0.06
C ASP A 665 28.39 33.44 0.57
N SER A 666 29.01 33.32 1.73
CA SER A 666 29.45 34.47 2.55
C SER A 666 30.67 35.20 1.98
N ALA A 667 30.98 34.96 0.71
CA ALA A 667 32.08 35.62 0.03
C ALA A 667 31.65 36.71 -0.98
N ASP A 668 30.37 36.73 -1.41
CA ASP A 668 29.87 37.76 -2.33
C ASP A 668 28.88 38.71 -1.62
N THR A 669 29.44 39.73 -0.99
CA THR A 669 28.68 40.82 -0.33
C THR A 669 27.88 41.68 -1.33
N SER A 670 27.92 41.40 -2.62
CA SER A 670 27.23 42.15 -3.68
C SER A 670 25.82 41.60 -3.99
N ARG A 671 25.45 40.42 -3.50
CA ARG A 671 24.13 39.87 -3.76
C ARG A 671 23.13 40.21 -2.66
N PRO A 672 21.89 40.58 -3.04
CA PRO A 672 20.87 40.91 -2.05
C PRO A 672 20.38 39.66 -1.29
N VAL A 673 20.20 39.78 0.00
CA VAL A 673 19.63 38.77 0.84
C VAL A 673 18.11 38.86 0.77
N VAL A 674 17.46 37.82 0.22
CA VAL A 674 16.01 37.74 0.05
C VAL A 674 15.51 36.52 0.78
N VAL A 675 14.47 36.68 1.63
CA VAL A 675 13.87 35.60 2.40
C VAL A 675 12.38 35.48 2.11
N ASN A 676 11.85 34.30 2.22
CA ASN A 676 10.41 34.03 2.26
C ASN A 676 9.94 33.96 3.72
N ASP A 677 9.00 34.83 4.09
CA ASP A 677 8.44 34.92 5.42
C ASP A 677 6.92 34.70 5.34
N GLY A 678 6.49 33.44 5.52
CA GLY A 678 5.07 33.05 5.50
C GLY A 678 4.34 33.36 4.21
N GLY A 679 5.00 33.20 3.05
CA GLY A 679 4.49 33.55 1.73
C GLY A 679 4.71 34.99 1.32
N TYR A 680 5.42 35.77 2.10
CA TYR A 680 5.82 37.15 1.75
C TYR A 680 7.31 37.19 1.45
N ILE A 681 7.69 37.91 0.38
CA ILE A 681 9.09 38.18 0.06
C ILE A 681 9.58 39.35 0.91
N ARG A 682 10.67 39.15 1.64
CA ARG A 682 11.39 40.18 2.37
C ARG A 682 12.82 40.27 1.89
N VAL A 683 13.28 41.49 1.57
CA VAL A 683 14.67 41.78 1.25
C VAL A 683 15.33 42.34 2.50
N LEU A 684 16.35 41.64 2.97
CA LEU A 684 17.07 41.99 4.22
C LEU A 684 18.26 42.88 3.95
N SER A 685 18.77 42.93 2.69
CA SER A 685 19.83 43.84 2.28
C SER A 685 19.33 45.27 2.08
N PRO A 686 20.13 46.31 2.30
CA PRO A 686 19.79 47.69 1.87
C PRO A 686 19.48 47.70 0.38
N HIS A 687 18.36 48.26 -0.01
CA HIS A 687 17.93 48.30 -1.41
C HIS A 687 17.11 49.55 -1.72
N THR A 688 17.04 49.93 -2.99
CA THR A 688 16.26 51.07 -3.49
C THR A 688 15.06 50.60 -4.31
N SER A 689 15.11 49.41 -4.90
CA SER A 689 14.02 48.84 -5.70
C SER A 689 13.89 47.33 -5.52
N VAL A 690 12.65 46.82 -5.53
CA VAL A 690 12.31 45.40 -5.54
C VAL A 690 11.19 45.15 -6.54
N ALA A 691 11.35 44.15 -7.40
CA ALA A 691 10.32 43.67 -8.29
C ALA A 691 10.21 42.14 -8.19
N ILE A 692 9.00 41.59 -8.21
CA ILE A 692 8.73 40.16 -8.09
C ILE A 692 8.05 39.67 -9.37
N PHE A 693 8.52 38.55 -9.92
CA PHE A 693 7.99 37.96 -11.14
C PHE A 693 7.74 36.45 -10.95
N THR A 694 6.70 35.92 -11.61
CA THR A 694 6.60 34.48 -11.83
C THR A 694 7.70 33.99 -12.76
N LEU A 695 7.94 32.65 -12.82
CA LEU A 695 8.86 32.09 -13.82
C LEU A 695 8.45 32.40 -15.26
N GLY A 696 7.17 32.64 -15.54
CA GLY A 696 6.64 33.07 -16.83
C GLY A 696 6.79 34.55 -17.11
N GLY A 697 7.47 35.33 -16.24
CA GLY A 697 7.74 36.76 -16.43
C GLY A 697 6.60 37.70 -16.04
N MET A 698 5.51 37.23 -15.44
CA MET A 698 4.40 38.07 -14.97
C MET A 698 4.80 38.78 -13.68
N SER A 699 4.67 40.11 -13.66
CA SER A 699 4.97 40.93 -12.48
C SER A 699 3.93 40.75 -11.39
N ILE A 700 4.38 40.68 -10.13
CA ILE A 700 3.54 40.59 -8.93
C ILE A 700 3.82 41.80 -8.05
N PRO A 701 2.80 42.48 -7.52
CA PRO A 701 3.01 43.62 -6.63
C PRO A 701 3.83 43.24 -5.39
N THR A 702 4.80 44.04 -5.03
CA THR A 702 5.55 43.88 -3.78
C THR A 702 4.67 43.99 -2.58
N GLY A 703 4.86 43.09 -1.60
CA GLY A 703 4.00 43.01 -0.41
C GLY A 703 2.78 42.11 -0.59
N SER A 704 2.57 41.49 -1.76
CA SER A 704 1.56 40.47 -1.96
C SER A 704 1.97 39.16 -1.25
N ARG A 705 0.99 38.46 -0.68
CA ARG A 705 1.20 37.07 -0.26
C ARG A 705 1.22 36.19 -1.51
N LEU A 706 2.27 35.40 -1.67
CA LEU A 706 2.47 34.54 -2.81
C LEU A 706 1.94 33.14 -2.51
N SER A 707 1.39 32.49 -3.52
CA SER A 707 1.07 31.06 -3.48
C SER A 707 2.36 30.23 -3.52
N PRO A 708 2.36 28.97 -3.07
CA PRO A 708 3.48 28.07 -3.25
C PRO A 708 3.97 28.06 -4.70
N GLY A 709 5.28 28.21 -4.91
CA GLY A 709 5.86 28.32 -6.25
C GLY A 709 7.25 28.92 -6.26
N ILE A 710 7.84 29.01 -7.46
CA ILE A 710 9.15 29.64 -7.67
C ILE A 710 8.97 31.02 -8.29
N TYR A 711 9.65 32.01 -7.73
CA TYR A 711 9.58 33.40 -8.14
C TYR A 711 10.99 33.98 -8.42
N ILE A 712 11.06 34.95 -9.32
CA ILE A 712 12.26 35.74 -9.54
C ILE A 712 12.06 37.07 -8.82
N VAL A 713 12.94 37.37 -7.88
CA VAL A 713 12.95 38.63 -7.15
C VAL A 713 14.14 39.45 -7.68
N VAL A 714 13.88 40.61 -8.23
CA VAL A 714 14.91 41.54 -8.73
C VAL A 714 15.07 42.65 -7.71
N VAL A 715 16.26 42.75 -7.14
CA VAL A 715 16.65 43.77 -6.16
C VAL A 715 17.76 44.60 -6.74
N ASP A 716 17.51 45.87 -7.00
CA ASP A 716 18.49 46.81 -7.56
C ASP A 716 19.26 46.27 -8.79
N SER A 717 18.56 45.62 -9.72
CA SER A 717 19.08 44.97 -10.92
C SER A 717 19.72 43.57 -10.71
N ASN A 718 19.78 43.04 -9.49
CA ASN A 718 20.22 41.66 -9.20
C ASN A 718 19.02 40.73 -9.09
N ALA A 719 18.99 39.66 -9.87
CA ALA A 719 17.91 38.67 -9.85
C ALA A 719 18.23 37.51 -8.89
N VAL A 720 17.31 37.24 -8.01
CA VAL A 720 17.36 36.10 -7.04
C VAL A 720 16.16 35.20 -7.27
N LYS A 721 16.38 33.90 -7.35
CA LYS A 721 15.31 32.90 -7.43
C LYS A 721 14.87 32.54 -6.01
N VAL A 722 13.58 32.67 -5.71
CA VAL A 722 13.02 32.42 -4.37
C VAL A 722 11.92 31.39 -4.49
N ALA A 723 11.96 30.34 -3.65
CA ALA A 723 10.89 29.40 -3.49
C ALA A 723 9.94 29.85 -2.37
N VAL A 724 8.64 29.86 -2.64
CA VAL A 724 7.57 30.02 -1.64
C VAL A 724 6.90 28.67 -1.51
N MET A 725 6.88 28.14 -0.30
CA MET A 725 6.25 26.85 0.03
C MET A 725 4.92 27.08 0.69
#